data_140911196bc595c6075f67c2914287e9
#
_entry.id   140911196bc595c6075f67c2914287e9
#
_cell.length_a   1.000
_cell.length_b   1.000
_cell.length_c   1.000
_cell.angle_alpha   90.00
_cell.angle_beta   90.00
_cell.angle_gamma   90.00
#
_symmetry.space_group_name_H-M   'P 1'
#
loop_
_entity.id
_entity.type
_entity.pdbx_description
1 polymer ?
#
loop_
_entity_poly.entity_id
_entity_poly.type
_entity_poly.pdbx_seq_one_letter_code
_entity_poly.pdbx_strand_id
1 'polypeptide(L)'
;MSSITKRWFGFPLAAAFALCSSPTQAQTQAAALPAGITKVTSVEGITEYRLKNGLKVLLFPDPSKPTVTVNITYLVGSRHEGLGEAGMAHLLEHMVFKGSTKHTNIPQELTAHGARPNGTTWLDRTNYFETFSATDENLKWALDLEADRMVNSFIKKEDLASEFSVVRNEFEAGENNPRRVLNERVMSAAYLWHNYGKSTIGNRSDIERVPIDKLQAFYKKYYQPDNAVLLVAGKIEEANVLKLVNEYFAGIPRPTRVLNDQPTVEPEQDGERLVVLRRVGDTQVVSAGYHVMPGSHPDYPGMDVLIETLTSEPSGRLYKKLIETKKASQEYGYAYSLKEPGFAYFAVELLKDKSMDEAKATLLNTLDSVSIQVPTKADVDRAKAKLLKDVELYFKSSDQIGLAMSEFIASGDWRLAFLYRDQLEKVSTEDVARIAKFYFKPSNRTVGMFIPDAKPERVDVPEAPDVTALVNGYQGRAAMAQGEAFDPSPANIESRTKRTEAPGAIELALLPKTTRGNEVNVRMTLRYGDVKTLANKGTASSLTASMLDKGTTKRTREQLKDELDKLKAQVNVYGGGNQTNVIIKTTKDNLPAVLAVVGDMLKNPTFDAAEFEKLKQEQLAQIESQRSEPQAMAGLMYQRTIDPYPKTDVRYTMTPDEQVAAINALTIDEVRKFYKDFYGANNATMSVVGDFDEAAVRKVVTGEFSTWKSATPFSRLVSDYKPTTPGTQAIEAPDKANSMLLAGLTIPMRDDDADYVSLLLGNYMLGGGFLNSRLATRIRGKEGISYGVGSQLSANPLDKTANFTTYAIYNPENADRLVKALREELEKVRTEGFTAEELAAAKTGYLQSRQVTRAQDPSLAGTLNNYLYLNRTMEFDANLDKKIEALTPEQVNTAFKKHIDPAKLIIIQAGDFAKAAKKVADKTPATQAPAAAGSGKKN
;
A
#
# COMPACT_ATOMS: atom_id res chain seq x y z
N MET A 1 4.84 36.74 -60.01
CA MET A 1 5.75 37.62 -60.81
C MET A 1 7.12 37.38 -60.24
N SER A 2 7.85 36.68 -61.01
CA SER A 2 9.15 36.90 -61.67
C SER A 2 10.30 36.96 -60.68
N SER A 3 11.16 35.99 -60.62
CA SER A 3 12.04 35.37 -61.61
C SER A 3 13.48 35.88 -61.48
N ILE A 4 14.46 34.87 -61.50
CA ILE A 4 15.74 34.93 -62.20
C ILE A 4 16.91 35.59 -61.40
N THR A 5 18.17 35.12 -61.33
CA THR A 5 18.99 34.06 -61.96
C THR A 5 20.36 33.99 -61.34
N LYS A 6 20.93 32.77 -61.28
CA LYS A 6 22.29 32.31 -61.58
C LYS A 6 23.54 33.24 -61.63
N ARG A 7 24.71 32.74 -61.05
CA ARG A 7 26.00 32.32 -61.69
C ARG A 7 27.11 32.24 -60.63
N TRP A 8 27.78 31.14 -60.43
CA TRP A 8 28.95 30.46 -60.98
C TRP A 8 30.27 31.30 -60.93
N PHE A 9 31.27 30.72 -60.20
CA PHE A 9 32.71 30.55 -60.43
C PHE A 9 33.35 30.20 -59.09
N GLY A 10 34.17 29.19 -58.77
CA GLY A 10 35.08 28.36 -59.59
C GLY A 10 36.39 28.29 -58.80
N PHE A 11 36.74 27.14 -58.19
CA PHE A 11 38.00 26.48 -57.82
C PHE A 11 39.34 27.30 -57.72
N PRO A 12 40.45 26.85 -57.00
CA PRO A 12 40.76 25.46 -56.52
C PRO A 12 41.49 25.32 -55.18
N LEU A 13 41.50 24.08 -54.71
CA LEU A 13 42.51 23.28 -53.95
C LEU A 13 43.56 23.90 -53.06
N ALA A 14 43.57 23.52 -51.80
CA ALA A 14 44.80 23.07 -51.14
C ALA A 14 44.45 22.00 -50.06
N ALA A 15 45.06 20.85 -50.18
CA ALA A 15 44.95 19.74 -49.26
C ALA A 15 45.75 19.97 -47.95
N ALA A 16 45.11 19.80 -46.82
CA ALA A 16 45.80 19.57 -45.56
C ALA A 16 45.21 18.34 -44.88
N PHE A 17 45.95 17.26 -44.83
CA PHE A 17 45.64 16.05 -44.03
C PHE A 17 45.68 16.41 -42.55
N ALA A 18 44.50 16.49 -41.93
CA ALA A 18 44.39 16.38 -40.48
C ALA A 18 43.77 15.01 -40.17
N LEU A 19 44.54 14.15 -39.56
CA LEU A 19 44.14 12.90 -38.94
C LEU A 19 43.24 13.23 -37.80
N CYS A 20 41.92 13.24 -38.02
CA CYS A 20 40.93 13.14 -36.97
C CYS A 20 40.76 11.66 -36.59
N SER A 21 41.40 11.26 -35.50
CA SER A 21 41.04 10.02 -34.79
C SER A 21 39.61 10.16 -34.28
N SER A 22 38.68 9.61 -35.02
CA SER A 22 37.31 9.36 -34.53
C SER A 22 37.41 8.41 -33.33
N PRO A 23 36.74 8.71 -32.22
CA PRO A 23 36.58 7.71 -31.17
C PRO A 23 35.76 6.58 -31.77
N THR A 24 36.37 5.43 -31.90
CA THR A 24 35.67 4.15 -32.18
C THR A 24 34.68 3.99 -31.03
N GLN A 25 33.41 4.31 -31.24
CA GLN A 25 32.36 3.75 -30.42
C GLN A 25 32.49 2.24 -30.55
N ALA A 26 32.94 1.61 -29.49
CA ALA A 26 32.83 0.19 -29.34
C ALA A 26 31.32 -0.14 -29.43
N GLN A 27 30.90 -0.58 -30.63
CA GLN A 27 29.66 -1.31 -30.75
C GLN A 27 29.82 -2.54 -29.84
N THR A 28 29.26 -2.49 -28.67
CA THR A 28 28.99 -3.67 -27.86
C THR A 28 28.17 -4.58 -28.78
N GLN A 29 28.78 -5.62 -29.31
CA GLN A 29 28.07 -6.70 -29.99
C GLN A 29 26.97 -7.13 -29.04
N ALA A 30 25.73 -6.92 -29.41
CA ALA A 30 24.59 -7.42 -28.66
C ALA A 30 24.81 -8.92 -28.46
N ALA A 31 24.89 -9.34 -27.20
CA ALA A 31 25.10 -10.76 -26.90
C ALA A 31 23.97 -11.55 -27.59
N ALA A 32 24.35 -12.64 -28.27
CA ALA A 32 23.37 -13.47 -28.96
C ALA A 32 22.33 -13.98 -27.95
N LEU A 33 21.06 -13.82 -28.30
CA LEU A 33 19.96 -14.28 -27.44
C LEU A 33 20.05 -15.80 -27.22
N PRO A 34 19.71 -16.29 -26.04
CA PRO A 34 19.65 -17.74 -25.79
C PRO A 34 18.73 -18.42 -26.82
N ALA A 35 19.09 -19.64 -27.22
CA ALA A 35 18.34 -20.39 -28.23
C ALA A 35 16.88 -20.59 -27.75
N GLY A 36 15.92 -20.17 -28.56
CA GLY A 36 14.48 -20.31 -28.22
C GLY A 36 13.85 -19.10 -27.56
N ILE A 37 14.59 -18.03 -27.34
CA ILE A 37 14.08 -16.73 -26.91
C ILE A 37 14.09 -15.77 -28.11
N THR A 38 13.01 -15.06 -28.31
CA THR A 38 12.87 -14.02 -29.35
C THR A 38 12.56 -12.69 -28.69
N LYS A 39 13.23 -11.61 -29.10
CA LYS A 39 12.86 -10.25 -28.77
C LYS A 39 11.63 -9.85 -29.59
N VAL A 40 10.60 -9.33 -28.91
CA VAL A 40 9.33 -8.95 -29.57
C VAL A 40 9.30 -7.45 -29.82
N THR A 41 9.48 -6.66 -28.76
CA THR A 41 9.42 -5.19 -28.84
C THR A 41 10.13 -4.57 -27.66
N SER A 42 10.35 -3.24 -27.74
CA SER A 42 10.85 -2.46 -26.60
C SER A 42 10.15 -1.12 -26.60
N VAL A 43 9.60 -0.72 -25.45
CA VAL A 43 8.90 0.55 -25.28
C VAL A 43 9.36 1.17 -23.94
N GLU A 44 9.88 2.38 -24.01
CA GLU A 44 10.28 3.21 -22.85
C GLU A 44 11.14 2.50 -21.80
N GLY A 45 12.08 1.67 -22.24
CA GLY A 45 13.00 0.96 -21.36
C GLY A 45 12.52 -0.41 -20.90
N ILE A 46 11.29 -0.80 -21.22
CA ILE A 46 10.81 -2.17 -21.02
C ILE A 46 10.97 -2.93 -22.33
N THR A 47 11.60 -4.11 -22.26
CA THR A 47 11.79 -4.99 -23.42
C THR A 47 11.01 -6.29 -23.22
N GLU A 48 10.17 -6.64 -24.21
CA GLU A 48 9.45 -7.92 -24.25
C GLU A 48 10.27 -8.96 -25.00
N TYR A 49 10.40 -10.11 -24.35
CA TYR A 49 10.91 -11.35 -24.94
C TYR A 49 9.85 -12.44 -24.86
N ARG A 50 9.98 -13.45 -25.71
CA ARG A 50 9.06 -14.57 -25.74
C ARG A 50 9.82 -15.89 -25.88
N LEU A 51 9.47 -16.87 -25.03
CA LEU A 51 9.97 -18.22 -25.08
C LEU A 51 9.13 -19.09 -26.03
N LYS A 52 9.68 -20.19 -26.52
CA LYS A 52 8.97 -21.15 -27.39
C LYS A 52 7.74 -21.78 -26.71
N ASN A 53 7.76 -21.94 -25.39
CA ASN A 53 6.64 -22.48 -24.62
C ASN A 53 5.48 -21.49 -24.44
N GLY A 54 5.66 -20.22 -24.84
CA GLY A 54 4.65 -19.18 -24.79
C GLY A 54 4.85 -18.14 -23.70
N LEU A 55 5.75 -18.35 -22.75
CA LEU A 55 6.03 -17.40 -21.68
C LEU A 55 6.49 -16.05 -22.26
N LYS A 56 5.81 -14.98 -21.86
CA LYS A 56 6.25 -13.60 -22.10
C LYS A 56 7.16 -13.17 -20.95
N VAL A 57 8.25 -12.49 -21.29
CA VAL A 57 9.21 -11.96 -20.33
C VAL A 57 9.40 -10.47 -20.61
N LEU A 58 9.18 -9.67 -19.58
CA LEU A 58 9.40 -8.23 -19.61
C LEU A 58 10.61 -7.90 -18.77
N LEU A 59 11.58 -7.22 -19.35
CA LEU A 59 12.77 -6.77 -18.64
C LEU A 59 12.78 -5.24 -18.56
N PHE A 60 13.03 -4.75 -17.37
CA PHE A 60 13.11 -3.33 -17.06
C PHE A 60 14.37 -3.02 -16.25
N PRO A 61 15.53 -2.86 -16.90
CA PRO A 61 16.76 -2.50 -16.24
C PRO A 61 16.69 -1.11 -15.59
N ASP A 62 16.97 -1.04 -14.29
CA ASP A 62 17.14 0.19 -13.54
C ASP A 62 18.28 0.05 -12.55
N PRO A 63 19.49 0.46 -12.89
CA PRO A 63 20.67 0.34 -12.03
C PRO A 63 20.68 1.33 -10.86
N SER A 64 19.74 2.29 -10.82
CA SER A 64 19.72 3.34 -9.79
C SER A 64 19.34 2.83 -8.41
N LYS A 65 18.69 1.66 -8.34
CA LYS A 65 18.31 1.01 -7.07
C LYS A 65 18.98 -0.35 -6.97
N PRO A 66 19.61 -0.70 -5.84
CA PRO A 66 20.28 -1.98 -5.66
C PRO A 66 19.29 -3.11 -5.34
N THR A 67 18.10 -3.05 -5.92
CA THR A 67 17.04 -4.05 -5.74
C THR A 67 16.60 -4.62 -7.09
N VAL A 68 16.05 -5.83 -7.02
CA VAL A 68 15.33 -6.46 -8.14
C VAL A 68 13.93 -6.83 -7.65
N THR A 69 12.95 -6.57 -8.49
CA THR A 69 11.59 -7.09 -8.34
C THR A 69 11.35 -8.11 -9.44
N VAL A 70 11.03 -9.33 -9.03
CA VAL A 70 10.49 -10.38 -9.90
C VAL A 70 8.99 -10.41 -9.67
N ASN A 71 8.20 -10.35 -10.72
CA ASN A 71 6.75 -10.43 -10.67
C ASN A 71 6.24 -11.34 -11.80
N ILE A 72 5.59 -12.42 -11.42
CA ILE A 72 4.92 -13.28 -12.39
C ILE A 72 3.41 -13.08 -12.32
N THR A 73 2.81 -12.74 -13.44
CA THR A 73 1.36 -12.53 -13.57
C THR A 73 0.75 -13.64 -14.37
N TYR A 74 -0.14 -14.40 -13.76
CA TYR A 74 -1.00 -15.39 -14.44
C TYR A 74 -2.31 -14.72 -14.87
N LEU A 75 -2.70 -14.93 -16.13
CA LEU A 75 -3.92 -14.37 -16.71
C LEU A 75 -5.14 -15.21 -16.28
N VAL A 76 -5.30 -15.30 -14.98
CA VAL A 76 -6.40 -16.01 -14.31
C VAL A 76 -6.74 -15.34 -12.99
N GLY A 77 -7.99 -15.04 -12.77
CA GLY A 77 -8.54 -14.47 -11.54
C GLY A 77 -9.95 -15.02 -11.29
N SER A 78 -10.69 -14.38 -10.40
CA SER A 78 -12.02 -14.85 -10.01
C SER A 78 -13.03 -14.91 -11.15
N ARG A 79 -12.82 -14.18 -12.23
CA ARG A 79 -13.63 -14.27 -13.45
C ARG A 79 -13.66 -15.70 -14.03
N HIS A 80 -12.59 -16.45 -13.86
CA HIS A 80 -12.43 -17.79 -14.43
C HIS A 80 -13.05 -18.92 -13.59
N GLU A 81 -13.61 -18.57 -12.45
CA GLU A 81 -14.22 -19.51 -11.51
C GLU A 81 -15.63 -19.92 -11.96
N GLY A 82 -15.93 -21.19 -11.80
CA GLY A 82 -17.24 -21.74 -12.07
C GLY A 82 -18.23 -21.60 -10.90
N LEU A 83 -19.41 -22.19 -11.06
CA LEU A 83 -20.37 -22.32 -9.98
C LEU A 83 -19.83 -23.30 -8.91
N GLY A 84 -19.83 -22.88 -7.65
CA GLY A 84 -19.25 -23.63 -6.53
C GLY A 84 -17.71 -23.57 -6.47
N GLU A 85 -17.11 -22.63 -7.20
CA GLU A 85 -15.66 -22.43 -7.27
C GLU A 85 -15.25 -21.01 -6.88
N ALA A 86 -16.18 -20.20 -6.36
CA ALA A 86 -15.92 -18.81 -6.01
C ALA A 86 -14.92 -18.70 -4.87
N GLY A 87 -13.81 -18.02 -5.14
CA GLY A 87 -12.65 -17.88 -4.26
C GLY A 87 -11.52 -18.89 -4.55
N MET A 88 -11.67 -19.74 -5.54
CA MET A 88 -10.66 -20.76 -5.88
C MET A 88 -9.35 -20.13 -6.35
N ALA A 89 -9.42 -19.08 -7.14
CA ALA A 89 -8.22 -18.38 -7.60
C ALA A 89 -7.44 -17.75 -6.42
N HIS A 90 -8.15 -17.15 -5.47
CA HIS A 90 -7.56 -16.58 -4.27
C HIS A 90 -7.04 -17.65 -3.30
N LEU A 91 -7.81 -18.72 -3.09
CA LEU A 91 -7.37 -19.85 -2.27
C LEU A 91 -6.11 -20.51 -2.86
N LEU A 92 -6.04 -20.62 -4.19
CA LEU A 92 -4.84 -21.13 -4.86
C LEU A 92 -3.64 -20.20 -4.65
N GLU A 93 -3.85 -18.88 -4.61
CA GLU A 93 -2.79 -17.93 -4.27
C GLU A 93 -2.14 -18.28 -2.95
N HIS A 94 -2.93 -18.55 -1.90
CA HIS A 94 -2.41 -18.98 -0.60
C HIS A 94 -1.67 -20.32 -0.68
N MET A 95 -2.23 -21.27 -1.42
CA MET A 95 -1.71 -22.65 -1.48
C MET A 95 -0.33 -22.73 -2.12
N VAL A 96 -0.01 -21.89 -3.13
CA VAL A 96 1.28 -21.94 -3.81
C VAL A 96 2.42 -21.32 -3.00
N PHE A 97 2.13 -20.68 -1.87
CA PHE A 97 3.15 -20.28 -0.89
C PHE A 97 3.58 -21.42 0.04
N LYS A 98 2.85 -22.57 0.06
CA LYS A 98 3.14 -23.67 0.98
C LYS A 98 4.38 -24.49 0.60
N GLY A 99 4.70 -24.54 -0.68
CA GLY A 99 5.89 -25.20 -1.19
C GLY A 99 5.70 -25.85 -2.54
N SER A 100 6.82 -26.19 -3.14
CA SER A 100 6.94 -26.87 -4.42
C SER A 100 7.98 -28.00 -4.33
N THR A 101 8.24 -28.67 -5.43
CA THR A 101 9.15 -29.84 -5.42
C THR A 101 10.60 -29.50 -5.06
N LYS A 102 11.09 -28.34 -5.48
CA LYS A 102 12.43 -27.84 -5.15
C LYS A 102 12.42 -26.93 -3.90
N HIS A 103 11.40 -26.10 -3.79
CA HIS A 103 11.25 -25.09 -2.75
C HIS A 103 10.21 -25.57 -1.74
N THR A 104 10.62 -26.49 -0.85
CA THR A 104 9.70 -27.18 0.06
C THR A 104 9.16 -26.31 1.18
N ASN A 105 9.79 -25.18 1.46
CA ASN A 105 9.36 -24.18 2.45
C ASN A 105 9.61 -22.77 1.90
N ILE A 106 8.73 -22.33 1.01
CA ILE A 106 8.83 -21.02 0.34
C ILE A 106 8.89 -19.84 1.35
N PRO A 107 8.08 -19.79 2.43
CA PRO A 107 8.20 -18.70 3.41
C PRO A 107 9.57 -18.59 4.08
N GLN A 108 10.23 -19.72 4.32
CA GLN A 108 11.58 -19.74 4.90
C GLN A 108 12.62 -19.20 3.91
N GLU A 109 12.53 -19.63 2.66
CA GLU A 109 13.44 -19.16 1.61
C GLU A 109 13.29 -17.65 1.35
N LEU A 110 12.05 -17.16 1.27
CA LEU A 110 11.77 -15.74 1.14
C LEU A 110 12.41 -14.92 2.28
N THR A 111 12.32 -15.43 3.50
CA THR A 111 12.95 -14.81 4.67
C THR A 111 14.48 -14.87 4.60
N ALA A 112 15.05 -15.99 4.21
CA ALA A 112 16.51 -16.17 4.10
C ALA A 112 17.14 -15.27 3.04
N HIS A 113 16.42 -15.00 1.95
CA HIS A 113 16.84 -14.08 0.88
C HIS A 113 16.48 -12.61 1.15
N GLY A 114 15.91 -12.29 2.32
CA GLY A 114 15.48 -10.92 2.69
C GLY A 114 14.45 -10.33 1.74
N ALA A 115 13.71 -11.20 1.06
CA ALA A 115 12.71 -10.80 0.09
C ALA A 115 11.49 -10.17 0.77
N ARG A 116 10.84 -9.24 0.06
CA ARG A 116 9.52 -8.70 0.40
C ARG A 116 8.52 -9.29 -0.58
N PRO A 117 7.93 -10.43 -0.23
CA PRO A 117 7.00 -11.11 -1.11
C PRO A 117 5.57 -10.64 -0.89
N ASN A 118 4.74 -10.81 -1.90
CA ASN A 118 3.30 -10.88 -1.77
C ASN A 118 2.69 -11.65 -2.95
N GLY A 119 1.45 -12.09 -2.78
CA GLY A 119 0.57 -12.51 -3.86
C GLY A 119 -0.66 -11.63 -3.87
N THR A 120 -1.25 -11.43 -5.02
CA THR A 120 -2.56 -10.77 -5.12
C THR A 120 -3.40 -11.41 -6.20
N THR A 121 -4.67 -11.65 -5.88
CA THR A 121 -5.68 -12.13 -6.82
C THR A 121 -6.71 -11.04 -7.07
N TRP A 122 -7.05 -10.85 -8.33
CA TRP A 122 -8.10 -9.94 -8.74
C TRP A 122 -9.04 -10.64 -9.73
N LEU A 123 -9.90 -9.87 -10.37
CA LEU A 123 -10.92 -10.41 -11.27
C LEU A 123 -10.30 -11.11 -12.50
N ASP A 124 -9.25 -10.56 -13.11
CA ASP A 124 -8.66 -11.03 -14.37
C ASP A 124 -7.27 -11.68 -14.21
N ARG A 125 -6.63 -11.51 -13.07
CA ARG A 125 -5.24 -11.95 -12.86
C ARG A 125 -4.97 -12.44 -11.45
N THR A 126 -3.93 -13.25 -11.31
CA THR A 126 -3.24 -13.56 -10.06
C THR A 126 -1.77 -13.34 -10.28
N ASN A 127 -1.09 -12.62 -9.37
CA ASN A 127 0.35 -12.41 -9.50
C ASN A 127 1.08 -12.66 -8.19
N TYR A 128 2.34 -13.05 -8.33
CA TYR A 128 3.28 -13.26 -7.23
C TYR A 128 4.49 -12.41 -7.48
N PHE A 129 5.00 -11.79 -6.45
CA PHE A 129 6.18 -10.96 -6.58
C PHE A 129 7.03 -10.97 -5.32
N GLU A 130 8.30 -10.78 -5.51
CA GLU A 130 9.29 -10.57 -4.47
C GLU A 130 10.25 -9.46 -4.90
N THR A 131 10.53 -8.56 -3.96
CA THR A 131 11.57 -7.53 -4.10
C THR A 131 12.70 -7.85 -3.13
N PHE A 132 13.92 -7.92 -3.63
CA PHE A 132 15.10 -8.34 -2.89
C PHE A 132 16.35 -7.57 -3.33
N SER A 133 17.45 -7.68 -2.56
CA SER A 133 18.75 -7.09 -2.91
C SER A 133 19.30 -7.70 -4.19
N ALA A 134 19.79 -6.85 -5.09
CA ALA A 134 20.26 -7.22 -6.43
C ALA A 134 21.60 -7.99 -6.37
N THR A 135 21.51 -9.27 -6.06
CA THR A 135 22.62 -10.23 -6.16
C THR A 135 22.29 -11.31 -7.18
N ASP A 136 23.30 -11.88 -7.81
CA ASP A 136 23.11 -13.01 -8.74
C ASP A 136 22.47 -14.21 -8.05
N GLU A 137 22.79 -14.44 -6.79
CA GLU A 137 22.24 -15.51 -5.98
C GLU A 137 20.73 -15.33 -5.78
N ASN A 138 20.30 -14.14 -5.35
CA ASN A 138 18.89 -13.84 -5.13
C ASN A 138 18.09 -13.90 -6.44
N LEU A 139 18.63 -13.33 -7.51
CA LEU A 139 17.97 -13.36 -8.82
C LEU A 139 17.82 -14.80 -9.32
N LYS A 140 18.86 -15.61 -9.18
CA LYS A 140 18.83 -17.02 -9.56
C LYS A 140 17.80 -17.79 -8.74
N TRP A 141 17.80 -17.60 -7.42
CA TRP A 141 16.83 -18.20 -6.52
C TRP A 141 15.40 -17.82 -6.88
N ALA A 142 15.10 -16.53 -7.07
CA ALA A 142 13.75 -16.05 -7.35
C ALA A 142 13.23 -16.62 -8.69
N LEU A 143 14.05 -16.69 -9.73
CA LEU A 143 13.64 -17.24 -11.02
C LEU A 143 13.48 -18.78 -10.96
N ASP A 144 14.27 -19.50 -10.18
CA ASP A 144 14.08 -20.95 -9.95
C ASP A 144 12.80 -21.19 -9.14
N LEU A 145 12.56 -20.38 -8.11
CA LEU A 145 11.33 -20.42 -7.31
C LEU A 145 10.10 -20.24 -8.17
N GLU A 146 10.05 -19.19 -9.00
CA GLU A 146 8.89 -18.90 -9.83
C GLU A 146 8.67 -19.96 -10.92
N ALA A 147 9.75 -20.49 -11.47
CA ALA A 147 9.65 -21.58 -12.45
C ALA A 147 9.12 -22.88 -11.83
N ASP A 148 9.58 -23.25 -10.64
CA ASP A 148 9.12 -24.45 -9.94
C ASP A 148 7.69 -24.27 -9.40
N ARG A 149 7.38 -23.08 -8.83
CA ARG A 149 6.04 -22.72 -8.35
C ARG A 149 5.00 -22.74 -9.48
N MET A 150 5.38 -22.39 -10.71
CA MET A 150 4.48 -22.40 -11.87
C MET A 150 3.88 -23.78 -12.15
N VAL A 151 4.65 -24.86 -12.00
CA VAL A 151 4.23 -26.20 -12.47
C VAL A 151 4.34 -27.31 -11.42
N ASN A 152 5.01 -27.08 -10.32
CA ASN A 152 5.38 -28.10 -9.33
C ASN A 152 4.91 -27.77 -7.89
N SER A 153 4.02 -26.79 -7.69
CA SER A 153 3.46 -26.52 -6.35
C SER A 153 2.71 -27.74 -5.83
N PHE A 154 2.83 -28.00 -4.55
CA PHE A 154 2.30 -29.23 -3.95
C PHE A 154 0.78 -29.31 -3.96
N ILE A 155 0.09 -28.21 -3.67
CA ILE A 155 -1.38 -28.15 -3.54
C ILE A 155 -1.92 -29.36 -2.78
N LYS A 156 -1.53 -29.49 -1.50
CA LYS A 156 -1.86 -30.64 -0.65
C LYS A 156 -3.19 -30.48 0.05
N LYS A 157 -3.87 -31.57 0.30
CA LYS A 157 -5.15 -31.59 1.03
C LYS A 157 -5.01 -31.10 2.47
N GLU A 158 -3.88 -31.42 3.11
CA GLU A 158 -3.58 -31.03 4.49
C GLU A 158 -3.37 -29.52 4.60
N ASP A 159 -2.69 -28.91 3.63
CA ASP A 159 -2.50 -27.48 3.55
C ASP A 159 -3.84 -26.75 3.28
N LEU A 160 -4.65 -27.31 2.39
CA LEU A 160 -5.97 -26.78 2.08
C LEU A 160 -6.88 -26.70 3.32
N ALA A 161 -6.83 -27.72 4.17
CA ALA A 161 -7.63 -27.75 5.40
C ALA A 161 -7.23 -26.63 6.39
N SER A 162 -5.94 -26.24 6.43
CA SER A 162 -5.49 -25.10 7.24
C SER A 162 -5.85 -23.77 6.57
N GLU A 163 -5.69 -23.65 5.25
CA GLU A 163 -5.96 -22.40 4.52
C GLU A 163 -7.46 -22.05 4.46
N PHE A 164 -8.35 -23.01 4.50
CA PHE A 164 -9.77 -22.72 4.67
C PHE A 164 -10.06 -21.82 5.86
N SER A 165 -9.41 -22.08 6.99
CA SER A 165 -9.58 -21.24 8.18
C SER A 165 -8.97 -19.84 7.99
N VAL A 166 -7.84 -19.74 7.30
CA VAL A 166 -7.17 -18.47 7.02
C VAL A 166 -8.03 -17.61 6.09
N VAL A 167 -8.40 -18.15 4.93
CA VAL A 167 -9.22 -17.42 3.93
C VAL A 167 -10.61 -17.10 4.47
N ARG A 168 -11.19 -17.99 5.31
CA ARG A 168 -12.44 -17.66 6.00
C ARG A 168 -12.30 -16.48 6.96
N ASN A 169 -11.23 -16.42 7.74
CA ASN A 169 -10.98 -15.29 8.64
C ASN A 169 -10.78 -13.97 7.83
N GLU A 170 -10.14 -14.05 6.68
CA GLU A 170 -10.00 -12.91 5.78
C GLU A 170 -11.33 -12.47 5.16
N PHE A 171 -12.14 -13.43 4.73
CA PHE A 171 -13.53 -13.18 4.29
C PHE A 171 -14.33 -12.48 5.39
N GLU A 172 -14.30 -13.01 6.61
CA GLU A 172 -15.01 -12.46 7.76
C GLU A 172 -14.49 -11.05 8.13
N ALA A 173 -13.20 -10.80 8.02
CA ALA A 173 -12.64 -9.45 8.16
C ALA A 173 -13.18 -8.47 7.11
N GLY A 174 -13.31 -8.93 5.86
CA GLY A 174 -13.92 -8.16 4.78
C GLY A 174 -15.39 -7.82 5.03
N GLU A 175 -16.14 -8.77 5.58
CA GLU A 175 -17.55 -8.59 5.94
C GLU A 175 -17.81 -7.54 7.04
N ASN A 176 -16.76 -7.17 7.80
CA ASN A 176 -16.84 -6.07 8.78
C ASN A 176 -16.71 -4.68 8.15
N ASN A 177 -16.29 -4.57 6.91
CA ASN A 177 -16.09 -3.30 6.24
C ASN A 177 -17.35 -2.91 5.42
N PRO A 178 -18.14 -1.91 5.85
CA PRO A 178 -19.37 -1.51 5.17
C PRO A 178 -19.17 -1.15 3.70
N ARG A 179 -18.04 -0.46 3.39
CA ARG A 179 -17.69 -0.04 2.02
C ARG A 179 -17.47 -1.24 1.13
N ARG A 180 -16.61 -2.18 1.60
CA ARG A 180 -16.27 -3.39 0.85
C ARG A 180 -17.50 -4.24 0.59
N VAL A 181 -18.27 -4.50 1.63
CA VAL A 181 -19.49 -5.32 1.50
C VAL A 181 -20.50 -4.66 0.58
N LEU A 182 -20.73 -3.34 0.70
CA LEU A 182 -21.64 -2.64 -0.19
C LEU A 182 -21.17 -2.72 -1.65
N ASN A 183 -19.88 -2.48 -1.89
CA ASN A 183 -19.31 -2.58 -3.23
C ASN A 183 -19.48 -3.99 -3.81
N GLU A 184 -19.13 -5.03 -3.05
CA GLU A 184 -19.30 -6.44 -3.49
C GLU A 184 -20.77 -6.76 -3.83
N ARG A 185 -21.72 -6.28 -3.03
CA ARG A 185 -23.16 -6.51 -3.31
C ARG A 185 -23.66 -5.69 -4.49
N VAL A 186 -23.15 -4.47 -4.66
CA VAL A 186 -23.46 -3.64 -5.83
C VAL A 186 -22.92 -4.29 -7.09
N MET A 187 -21.66 -4.75 -7.08
CA MET A 187 -21.08 -5.50 -8.18
C MET A 187 -21.86 -6.76 -8.49
N SER A 188 -22.24 -7.54 -7.46
CA SER A 188 -23.04 -8.75 -7.63
C SER A 188 -24.44 -8.49 -8.18
N ALA A 189 -25.04 -7.34 -7.90
CA ALA A 189 -26.32 -6.94 -8.47
C ALA A 189 -26.18 -6.34 -9.87
N ALA A 190 -25.06 -5.68 -10.13
CA ALA A 190 -24.75 -5.09 -11.42
C ALA A 190 -24.52 -6.15 -12.50
N TYR A 191 -23.79 -7.21 -12.20
CA TYR A 191 -23.50 -8.30 -13.13
C TYR A 191 -24.45 -9.48 -12.90
N LEU A 192 -25.35 -9.73 -13.84
CA LEU A 192 -26.31 -10.86 -13.75
C LEU A 192 -25.67 -12.18 -14.21
N TRP A 193 -24.88 -12.14 -15.26
CA TRP A 193 -24.31 -13.34 -15.87
C TRP A 193 -22.80 -13.40 -15.75
N HIS A 194 -22.14 -12.25 -15.84
CA HIS A 194 -20.71 -12.19 -15.89
C HIS A 194 -20.09 -12.36 -14.50
N ASN A 195 -18.99 -13.11 -14.42
CA ASN A 195 -18.31 -13.40 -13.17
C ASN A 195 -17.68 -12.19 -12.46
N TYR A 196 -17.66 -11.02 -13.07
CA TYR A 196 -17.26 -9.78 -12.38
C TYR A 196 -18.21 -9.41 -11.23
N GLY A 197 -19.41 -9.96 -11.21
CA GLY A 197 -20.30 -9.84 -10.06
C GLY A 197 -19.93 -10.71 -8.86
N LYS A 198 -18.91 -11.57 -8.97
CA LYS A 198 -18.45 -12.42 -7.87
C LYS A 198 -17.29 -11.78 -7.12
N SER A 199 -17.29 -11.92 -5.81
CA SER A 199 -16.18 -11.45 -4.98
C SER A 199 -14.93 -12.30 -5.22
N THR A 200 -13.77 -11.67 -5.31
CA THR A 200 -12.48 -12.36 -5.47
C THR A 200 -12.14 -13.23 -4.26
N ILE A 201 -12.53 -12.80 -3.05
CA ILE A 201 -12.38 -13.63 -1.85
C ILE A 201 -13.26 -14.88 -1.93
N GLY A 202 -14.29 -14.86 -2.77
CA GLY A 202 -15.24 -15.94 -2.97
C GLY A 202 -16.43 -15.91 -2.04
N ASN A 203 -17.24 -16.95 -2.15
CA ASN A 203 -18.37 -17.18 -1.25
C ASN A 203 -17.92 -18.07 -0.10
N ARG A 204 -18.40 -17.82 1.10
CA ARG A 204 -18.05 -18.63 2.28
C ARG A 204 -18.28 -20.13 2.05
N SER A 205 -19.42 -20.48 1.45
CA SER A 205 -19.77 -21.89 1.17
C SER A 205 -18.81 -22.59 0.21
N ASP A 206 -18.30 -21.85 -0.78
CA ASP A 206 -17.39 -22.36 -1.78
C ASP A 206 -15.98 -22.48 -1.21
N ILE A 207 -15.51 -21.45 -0.51
CA ILE A 207 -14.20 -21.45 0.18
C ILE A 207 -14.08 -22.65 1.13
N GLU A 208 -15.14 -22.91 1.91
CA GLU A 208 -15.14 -23.99 2.91
C GLU A 208 -15.27 -25.40 2.31
N ARG A 209 -15.63 -25.54 1.02
CA ARG A 209 -16.02 -26.82 0.42
C ARG A 209 -15.36 -27.15 -0.90
N VAL A 210 -14.45 -26.30 -1.40
CA VAL A 210 -13.81 -26.59 -2.69
C VAL A 210 -13.05 -27.92 -2.61
N PRO A 211 -13.31 -28.88 -3.51
CA PRO A 211 -12.57 -30.13 -3.53
C PRO A 211 -11.13 -29.92 -3.98
N ILE A 212 -10.20 -30.63 -3.33
CA ILE A 212 -8.76 -30.49 -3.64
C ILE A 212 -8.43 -30.84 -5.09
N ASP A 213 -9.09 -31.81 -5.67
CA ASP A 213 -8.92 -32.21 -7.07
C ASP A 213 -9.33 -31.11 -8.05
N LYS A 214 -10.36 -30.33 -7.73
CA LYS A 214 -10.74 -29.16 -8.51
C LYS A 214 -9.71 -28.06 -8.41
N LEU A 215 -9.19 -27.77 -7.22
CA LEU A 215 -8.14 -26.79 -7.02
C LEU A 215 -6.85 -27.19 -7.75
N GLN A 216 -6.47 -28.46 -7.70
CA GLN A 216 -5.35 -29.01 -8.46
C GLN A 216 -5.57 -28.91 -9.97
N ALA A 217 -6.81 -29.17 -10.44
CA ALA A 217 -7.17 -29.05 -11.85
C ALA A 217 -7.10 -27.59 -12.32
N PHE A 218 -7.57 -26.65 -11.48
CA PHE A 218 -7.51 -25.21 -11.74
C PHE A 218 -6.04 -24.74 -11.85
N TYR A 219 -5.19 -25.15 -10.90
CA TYR A 219 -3.75 -24.89 -10.96
C TYR A 219 -3.14 -25.40 -12.26
N LYS A 220 -3.32 -26.69 -12.57
CA LYS A 220 -2.78 -27.31 -13.79
C LYS A 220 -3.30 -26.68 -15.08
N LYS A 221 -4.51 -26.16 -15.06
CA LYS A 221 -5.14 -25.51 -16.22
C LYS A 221 -4.53 -24.14 -16.50
N TYR A 222 -4.36 -23.32 -15.46
CA TYR A 222 -4.07 -21.89 -15.64
C TYR A 222 -2.63 -21.50 -15.36
N TYR A 223 -1.92 -22.19 -14.46
CA TYR A 223 -0.54 -21.90 -14.10
C TYR A 223 0.41 -22.57 -15.08
N GLN A 224 0.52 -21.94 -16.25
CA GLN A 224 1.28 -22.49 -17.38
C GLN A 224 2.00 -21.33 -18.10
N PRO A 225 3.13 -21.60 -18.76
CA PRO A 225 3.94 -20.54 -19.40
C PRO A 225 3.22 -19.73 -20.47
N ASP A 226 2.30 -20.33 -21.20
CA ASP A 226 1.53 -19.61 -22.25
C ASP A 226 0.44 -18.68 -21.70
N ASN A 227 0.15 -18.79 -20.39
CA ASN A 227 -0.81 -17.98 -19.65
C ASN A 227 -0.15 -17.10 -18.58
N ALA A 228 1.15 -16.87 -18.70
CA ALA A 228 1.93 -16.12 -17.73
C ALA A 228 2.80 -15.05 -18.38
N VAL A 229 3.02 -13.97 -17.65
CA VAL A 229 3.96 -12.91 -17.97
C VAL A 229 4.91 -12.72 -16.79
N LEU A 230 6.17 -12.97 -17.02
CA LEU A 230 7.24 -12.75 -16.04
C LEU A 230 7.83 -11.34 -16.27
N LEU A 231 7.81 -10.50 -15.28
CA LEU A 231 8.46 -9.20 -15.30
C LEU A 231 9.62 -9.19 -14.30
N VAL A 232 10.79 -8.75 -14.76
CA VAL A 232 11.98 -8.56 -13.92
C VAL A 232 12.42 -7.11 -14.05
N ALA A 233 12.35 -6.36 -12.95
CA ALA A 233 12.66 -4.94 -12.91
C ALA A 233 13.71 -4.62 -11.85
N GLY A 234 14.54 -3.62 -12.10
CA GLY A 234 15.55 -3.15 -11.16
C GLY A 234 16.99 -3.30 -11.67
N LYS A 235 17.94 -3.49 -10.76
CA LYS A 235 19.36 -3.61 -11.11
C LYS A 235 19.64 -4.99 -11.70
N ILE A 236 19.42 -5.11 -12.99
CA ILE A 236 19.59 -6.34 -13.76
C ILE A 236 20.46 -6.13 -15.00
N GLU A 237 21.13 -7.21 -15.40
CA GLU A 237 21.76 -7.34 -16.71
C GLU A 237 20.86 -8.23 -17.58
N GLU A 238 20.27 -7.66 -18.66
CA GLU A 238 19.31 -8.39 -19.50
C GLU A 238 19.82 -9.75 -19.97
N ALA A 239 21.09 -9.82 -20.38
CA ALA A 239 21.71 -11.06 -20.86
C ALA A 239 21.76 -12.14 -19.75
N ASN A 240 22.05 -11.73 -18.51
CA ASN A 240 22.06 -12.64 -17.36
C ASN A 240 20.66 -13.12 -17.02
N VAL A 241 19.69 -12.21 -16.97
CA VAL A 241 18.28 -12.58 -16.73
C VAL A 241 17.80 -13.55 -17.80
N LEU A 242 18.02 -13.26 -19.09
CA LEU A 242 17.59 -14.12 -20.20
C LEU A 242 18.26 -15.49 -20.15
N LYS A 243 19.51 -15.56 -19.72
CA LYS A 243 20.20 -16.84 -19.50
C LYS A 243 19.51 -17.65 -18.41
N LEU A 244 19.22 -17.05 -17.26
CA LEU A 244 18.53 -17.72 -16.15
C LEU A 244 17.09 -18.08 -16.51
N VAL A 245 16.35 -17.19 -17.17
CA VAL A 245 15.01 -17.49 -17.69
C VAL A 245 15.05 -18.69 -18.64
N ASN A 246 16.04 -18.76 -19.52
CA ASN A 246 16.21 -19.92 -20.41
C ASN A 246 16.55 -21.19 -19.60
N GLU A 247 17.38 -21.07 -18.57
CA GLU A 247 17.77 -22.20 -17.71
C GLU A 247 16.55 -22.79 -16.98
N TYR A 248 15.71 -21.94 -16.37
CA TYR A 248 14.63 -22.40 -15.51
C TYR A 248 13.31 -22.62 -16.23
N PHE A 249 12.95 -21.78 -17.20
CA PHE A 249 11.62 -21.79 -17.82
C PHE A 249 11.58 -22.50 -19.17
N ALA A 250 12.68 -22.55 -19.93
CA ALA A 250 12.64 -23.12 -21.28
C ALA A 250 12.37 -24.63 -21.30
N GLY A 251 12.71 -25.34 -20.22
CA GLY A 251 12.44 -26.76 -20.04
C GLY A 251 10.96 -27.09 -19.73
N ILE A 252 10.18 -26.09 -19.30
CA ILE A 252 8.75 -26.27 -19.07
C ILE A 252 8.04 -26.42 -20.43
N PRO A 253 7.33 -27.53 -20.68
CA PRO A 253 6.73 -27.75 -22.00
C PRO A 253 5.60 -26.76 -22.28
N ARG A 254 5.42 -26.44 -23.56
CA ARG A 254 4.21 -25.71 -23.97
C ARG A 254 2.99 -26.59 -23.74
N PRO A 255 1.97 -26.09 -23.00
CA PRO A 255 0.78 -26.89 -22.73
C PRO A 255 0.00 -27.19 -24.01
N THR A 256 -0.62 -28.37 -24.06
CA THR A 256 -1.47 -28.81 -25.18
C THR A 256 -2.92 -28.38 -25.02
N ARG A 257 -3.31 -27.94 -23.82
CA ARG A 257 -4.66 -27.45 -23.58
C ARG A 257 -4.92 -26.12 -24.29
N VAL A 258 -6.15 -25.89 -24.64
CA VAL A 258 -6.62 -24.59 -25.17
C VAL A 258 -7.40 -23.87 -24.07
N LEU A 259 -7.03 -22.63 -23.80
CA LEU A 259 -7.83 -21.72 -23.00
C LEU A 259 -8.79 -20.99 -23.92
N ASN A 260 -10.07 -21.36 -23.86
CA ASN A 260 -11.10 -20.65 -24.58
C ASN A 260 -11.48 -19.38 -23.81
N ASP A 261 -11.78 -18.32 -24.53
CA ASP A 261 -12.39 -17.13 -23.95
C ASP A 261 -13.72 -17.51 -23.29
N GLN A 262 -14.06 -16.84 -22.21
CA GLN A 262 -15.35 -17.01 -21.55
C GLN A 262 -16.45 -16.51 -22.49
N PRO A 263 -17.43 -17.35 -22.86
CA PRO A 263 -18.46 -16.93 -23.80
C PRO A 263 -19.56 -16.07 -23.16
N THR A 264 -19.50 -15.87 -21.84
CA THR A 264 -20.53 -15.14 -21.11
C THR A 264 -20.32 -13.65 -21.26
N VAL A 265 -21.22 -12.98 -21.90
CA VAL A 265 -21.28 -11.53 -22.06
C VAL A 265 -22.39 -11.01 -21.17
N GLU A 266 -22.12 -9.96 -20.41
CA GLU A 266 -23.15 -9.31 -19.60
C GLU A 266 -24.19 -8.67 -20.50
N PRO A 267 -25.51 -8.94 -20.31
CA PRO A 267 -26.55 -8.28 -21.10
C PRO A 267 -26.63 -6.79 -20.75
N GLU A 268 -27.22 -6.01 -21.66
CA GLU A 268 -27.61 -4.65 -21.35
C GLU A 268 -28.42 -4.61 -20.05
N GLN A 269 -28.18 -3.59 -19.25
CA GLN A 269 -28.95 -3.41 -18.02
C GLN A 269 -30.36 -2.91 -18.35
N ASP A 270 -31.37 -3.65 -17.94
CA ASP A 270 -32.79 -3.36 -18.24
C ASP A 270 -33.39 -2.23 -17.39
N GLY A 271 -32.69 -1.85 -16.33
CA GLY A 271 -33.19 -0.84 -15.43
C GLY A 271 -32.28 -0.56 -14.26
N GLU A 272 -32.49 0.56 -13.52
CA GLU A 272 -31.76 0.83 -12.30
C GLU A 272 -31.93 -0.35 -11.35
N ARG A 273 -30.81 -0.81 -10.80
CA ARG A 273 -30.80 -1.84 -9.77
C ARG A 273 -30.57 -1.19 -8.43
N LEU A 274 -31.20 -1.77 -7.40
CA LEU A 274 -31.09 -1.26 -6.05
C LEU A 274 -30.59 -2.37 -5.13
N VAL A 275 -29.52 -2.04 -4.39
CA VAL A 275 -28.97 -2.89 -3.34
C VAL A 275 -29.14 -2.18 -2.02
N VAL A 276 -29.85 -2.79 -1.10
CA VAL A 276 -30.05 -2.27 0.26
C VAL A 276 -29.41 -3.25 1.23
N LEU A 277 -28.43 -2.78 1.95
CA LEU A 277 -27.82 -3.53 3.04
C LEU A 277 -28.28 -2.93 4.37
N ARG A 278 -28.73 -3.77 5.25
CA ARG A 278 -29.02 -3.43 6.65
C ARG A 278 -28.06 -4.24 7.50
N ARG A 279 -27.00 -3.59 8.01
CA ARG A 279 -26.04 -4.20 8.90
C ARG A 279 -25.73 -3.25 10.05
N VAL A 280 -25.29 -3.82 11.16
CA VAL A 280 -24.75 -3.02 12.26
C VAL A 280 -23.48 -2.33 11.78
N GLY A 281 -23.36 -1.04 12.03
CA GLY A 281 -22.25 -0.21 11.62
C GLY A 281 -22.47 1.23 12.08
N ASP A 282 -21.42 2.02 12.07
CA ASP A 282 -21.47 3.40 12.61
C ASP A 282 -21.55 4.48 11.55
N THR A 283 -21.42 4.09 10.27
CA THR A 283 -21.51 5.00 9.13
C THR A 283 -22.59 4.54 8.15
N GLN A 284 -23.25 5.50 7.53
CA GLN A 284 -24.14 5.29 6.41
C GLN A 284 -23.33 5.38 5.11
N VAL A 285 -23.62 4.53 4.13
CA VAL A 285 -22.98 4.60 2.83
C VAL A 285 -24.03 4.60 1.73
N VAL A 286 -23.90 5.54 0.80
CA VAL A 286 -24.66 5.56 -0.44
C VAL A 286 -23.68 5.40 -1.59
N SER A 287 -24.01 4.56 -2.54
CA SER A 287 -23.15 4.37 -3.72
C SER A 287 -23.98 4.32 -5.02
N ALA A 288 -23.30 4.59 -6.12
CA ALA A 288 -23.83 4.44 -7.46
C ALA A 288 -22.74 3.84 -8.36
N GLY A 289 -23.07 2.78 -9.08
CA GLY A 289 -22.18 2.14 -10.02
C GLY A 289 -22.79 2.04 -11.42
N TYR A 290 -21.94 2.02 -12.43
CA TYR A 290 -22.32 2.00 -13.85
C TYR A 290 -21.45 1.02 -14.61
N HIS A 291 -22.05 0.23 -15.52
CA HIS A 291 -21.26 -0.50 -16.49
C HIS A 291 -20.55 0.48 -17.42
N VAL A 292 -19.27 0.22 -17.67
CA VAL A 292 -18.43 1.06 -18.52
C VAL A 292 -17.58 0.19 -19.44
N MET A 293 -16.92 0.85 -20.39
CA MET A 293 -16.01 0.19 -21.32
C MET A 293 -14.88 -0.57 -20.60
N PRO A 294 -14.27 -1.56 -21.27
CA PRO A 294 -13.08 -2.24 -20.75
C PRO A 294 -11.87 -1.29 -20.65
N GLY A 295 -10.90 -1.63 -19.80
CA GLY A 295 -9.70 -0.82 -19.56
C GLY A 295 -8.84 -0.56 -20.80
N SER A 296 -8.93 -1.43 -21.81
CA SER A 296 -8.23 -1.28 -23.10
C SER A 296 -8.95 -0.35 -24.09
N HIS A 297 -10.16 0.12 -23.78
CA HIS A 297 -10.93 0.97 -24.69
C HIS A 297 -10.32 2.38 -24.82
N PRO A 298 -10.29 3.00 -26.03
CA PRO A 298 -9.72 4.33 -26.22
C PRO A 298 -10.35 5.44 -25.36
N ASP A 299 -11.60 5.28 -24.94
CA ASP A 299 -12.31 6.23 -24.08
C ASP A 299 -12.02 6.03 -22.58
N TYR A 300 -11.32 4.96 -22.17
CA TYR A 300 -11.09 4.67 -20.76
C TYR A 300 -10.34 5.80 -20.05
N PRO A 301 -9.28 6.43 -20.60
CA PRO A 301 -8.65 7.59 -19.96
C PRO A 301 -9.60 8.78 -19.79
N GLY A 302 -10.56 8.95 -20.71
CA GLY A 302 -11.60 9.97 -20.57
C GLY A 302 -12.59 9.68 -19.44
N MET A 303 -12.86 8.39 -19.15
CA MET A 303 -13.63 7.99 -17.97
C MET A 303 -12.90 8.35 -16.67
N ASP A 304 -11.61 8.08 -16.58
CA ASP A 304 -10.82 8.44 -15.40
C ASP A 304 -10.77 9.96 -15.20
N VAL A 305 -10.61 10.73 -16.27
CA VAL A 305 -10.69 12.19 -16.21
C VAL A 305 -12.07 12.65 -15.73
N LEU A 306 -13.14 12.06 -16.25
CA LEU A 306 -14.51 12.34 -15.80
C LEU A 306 -14.66 12.10 -14.29
N ILE A 307 -14.23 10.93 -13.82
CA ILE A 307 -14.29 10.57 -12.39
C ILE A 307 -13.48 11.57 -11.56
N GLU A 308 -12.27 11.88 -11.97
CA GLU A 308 -11.38 12.81 -11.26
C GLU A 308 -12.01 14.22 -11.18
N THR A 309 -12.70 14.70 -12.23
CA THR A 309 -13.42 15.98 -12.17
C THR A 309 -14.60 15.97 -11.19
N LEU A 310 -15.08 14.79 -10.84
CA LEU A 310 -16.19 14.61 -9.91
C LEU A 310 -15.72 14.47 -8.46
N THR A 311 -14.61 13.75 -8.23
CA THR A 311 -14.21 13.29 -6.89
C THR A 311 -12.91 13.89 -6.37
N SER A 312 -12.17 14.65 -7.18
CA SER A 312 -10.91 15.22 -6.73
C SER A 312 -11.07 16.22 -5.59
N GLU A 313 -10.43 15.95 -4.48
CA GLU A 313 -10.35 16.88 -3.36
C GLU A 313 -9.32 18.00 -3.66
N PRO A 314 -9.65 19.27 -3.43
CA PRO A 314 -10.91 19.88 -3.03
C PRO A 314 -11.80 20.34 -4.22
N SER A 315 -11.39 20.08 -5.46
CA SER A 315 -11.97 20.69 -6.67
C SER A 315 -13.16 19.93 -7.24
N GLY A 316 -13.31 18.66 -6.88
CA GLY A 316 -14.35 17.78 -7.40
C GLY A 316 -15.76 18.25 -7.13
N ARG A 317 -16.65 17.98 -8.07
CA ARG A 317 -18.06 18.42 -7.92
C ARG A 317 -18.78 17.72 -6.78
N LEU A 318 -18.51 16.44 -6.57
CA LEU A 318 -19.07 15.69 -5.45
C LEU A 318 -18.50 16.20 -4.15
N TYR A 319 -17.18 16.42 -4.08
CA TYR A 319 -16.56 17.04 -2.94
C TYR A 319 -17.24 18.36 -2.56
N LYS A 320 -17.36 19.29 -3.52
CA LYS A 320 -18.00 20.60 -3.29
C LYS A 320 -19.45 20.51 -2.84
N LYS A 321 -20.22 19.55 -3.39
CA LYS A 321 -21.66 19.43 -3.08
C LYS A 321 -21.97 18.58 -1.85
N LEU A 322 -21.08 17.74 -1.43
CA LEU A 322 -21.31 16.78 -0.32
C LEU A 322 -20.44 17.10 0.90
N ILE A 323 -19.15 17.30 0.68
CA ILE A 323 -18.21 17.51 1.78
C ILE A 323 -18.22 18.99 2.23
N GLU A 324 -18.07 19.93 1.31
CA GLU A 324 -18.10 21.35 1.64
C GLU A 324 -19.45 21.78 2.24
N THR A 325 -20.54 21.16 1.81
CA THR A 325 -21.86 21.43 2.35
C THR A 325 -22.20 20.62 3.60
N LYS A 326 -21.27 19.83 4.11
CA LYS A 326 -21.42 18.99 5.32
C LYS A 326 -22.54 17.95 5.24
N LYS A 327 -22.96 17.55 4.04
CA LYS A 327 -23.95 16.50 3.82
C LYS A 327 -23.35 15.11 3.98
N ALA A 328 -22.04 15.01 3.74
CA ALA A 328 -21.28 13.79 3.88
C ALA A 328 -19.91 14.09 4.52
N SER A 329 -19.26 13.05 5.01
CA SER A 329 -17.91 13.09 5.61
C SER A 329 -16.82 12.70 4.63
N GLN A 330 -17.11 11.78 3.71
CA GLN A 330 -16.18 11.34 2.68
C GLN A 330 -16.95 11.03 1.40
N GLU A 331 -16.26 11.20 0.26
CA GLU A 331 -16.73 10.74 -1.03
C GLU A 331 -15.54 10.18 -1.81
N TYR A 332 -15.79 9.23 -2.69
CA TYR A 332 -14.78 8.67 -3.59
C TYR A 332 -15.42 8.05 -4.82
N GLY A 333 -14.64 7.98 -5.90
CA GLY A 333 -15.06 7.29 -7.11
C GLY A 333 -13.85 6.74 -7.88
N TYR A 334 -14.09 5.65 -8.60
CA TYR A 334 -13.10 4.99 -9.45
C TYR A 334 -13.79 4.13 -10.51
N ALA A 335 -13.07 3.79 -11.56
CA ALA A 335 -13.47 2.76 -12.51
C ALA A 335 -12.53 1.56 -12.41
N TYR A 336 -13.07 0.35 -12.52
CA TYR A 336 -12.30 -0.87 -12.67
C TYR A 336 -11.81 -1.01 -14.11
N SER A 337 -10.50 -0.94 -14.28
CA SER A 337 -9.83 -1.22 -15.56
C SER A 337 -9.74 -2.72 -15.76
N LEU A 338 -10.77 -3.33 -16.34
CA LEU A 338 -10.89 -4.77 -16.52
C LEU A 338 -10.66 -5.16 -18.00
N LYS A 339 -10.41 -6.45 -18.22
CA LYS A 339 -10.22 -6.99 -19.58
C LYS A 339 -11.50 -6.90 -20.42
N GLU A 340 -12.64 -7.12 -19.79
CA GLU A 340 -13.97 -7.01 -20.41
C GLU A 340 -14.70 -5.78 -19.84
N PRO A 341 -15.93 -5.45 -20.33
CA PRO A 341 -16.64 -4.27 -19.83
C PRO A 341 -16.68 -4.17 -18.32
N GLY A 342 -16.13 -3.07 -17.80
CA GLY A 342 -15.87 -2.84 -16.39
C GLY A 342 -17.00 -2.08 -15.68
N PHE A 343 -16.65 -1.47 -14.56
CA PHE A 343 -17.60 -0.82 -13.67
C PHE A 343 -17.04 0.47 -13.08
N ALA A 344 -17.74 1.58 -13.21
CA ALA A 344 -17.45 2.81 -12.50
C ALA A 344 -18.28 2.86 -11.22
N TYR A 345 -17.63 3.21 -10.10
CA TYR A 345 -18.23 3.21 -8.78
C TYR A 345 -17.98 4.53 -8.06
N PHE A 346 -19.04 5.08 -7.47
CA PHE A 346 -19.02 6.28 -6.63
C PHE A 346 -19.64 5.95 -5.29
N ALA A 347 -19.06 6.43 -4.21
CA ALA A 347 -19.62 6.24 -2.89
C ALA A 347 -19.44 7.47 -2.00
N VAL A 348 -20.37 7.60 -1.05
CA VAL A 348 -20.47 8.71 -0.11
C VAL A 348 -20.72 8.14 1.27
N GLU A 349 -19.94 8.57 2.24
CA GLU A 349 -20.10 8.21 3.63
C GLU A 349 -20.65 9.34 4.46
N LEU A 350 -21.49 8.96 5.40
CA LEU A 350 -22.20 9.90 6.24
C LEU A 350 -22.20 9.44 7.69
N LEU A 351 -22.21 10.41 8.59
CA LEU A 351 -22.54 10.18 9.98
C LEU A 351 -24.02 9.79 10.13
N LYS A 352 -24.36 9.08 11.20
CA LYS A 352 -25.73 8.61 11.46
C LYS A 352 -26.78 9.73 11.59
N ASP A 353 -26.35 10.91 11.99
CA ASP A 353 -27.20 12.10 12.16
C ASP A 353 -27.47 12.84 10.85
N LYS A 354 -26.83 12.47 9.75
CA LYS A 354 -26.99 13.10 8.44
C LYS A 354 -28.09 12.43 7.63
N SER A 355 -28.72 13.21 6.78
CA SER A 355 -29.79 12.73 5.90
C SER A 355 -29.21 11.92 4.74
N MET A 356 -29.44 10.62 4.75
CA MET A 356 -29.05 9.74 3.66
C MET A 356 -29.79 10.08 2.35
N ASP A 357 -31.07 10.48 2.44
CA ASP A 357 -31.85 10.85 1.28
C ASP A 357 -31.30 12.11 0.61
N GLU A 358 -30.88 13.08 1.41
CA GLU A 358 -30.27 14.30 0.90
C GLU A 358 -28.90 14.03 0.24
N ALA A 359 -28.06 13.21 0.86
CA ALA A 359 -26.78 12.83 0.32
C ALA A 359 -26.95 11.97 -0.93
N LYS A 360 -27.85 10.99 -0.91
CA LYS A 360 -28.24 10.19 -2.08
C LYS A 360 -28.72 11.08 -3.22
N ALA A 361 -29.66 11.98 -2.94
CA ALA A 361 -30.15 12.89 -3.96
C ALA A 361 -29.03 13.78 -4.51
N THR A 362 -28.12 14.26 -3.65
CA THR A 362 -26.97 15.08 -4.08
C THR A 362 -26.00 14.29 -4.95
N LEU A 363 -25.66 13.06 -4.55
CA LEU A 363 -24.81 12.15 -5.33
C LEU A 363 -25.44 11.89 -6.71
N LEU A 364 -26.65 11.35 -6.73
CA LEU A 364 -27.31 10.94 -7.97
C LEU A 364 -27.56 12.12 -8.89
N ASN A 365 -28.07 13.25 -8.37
CA ASN A 365 -28.28 14.46 -9.17
C ASN A 365 -26.97 15.02 -9.75
N THR A 366 -25.86 14.88 -9.05
CA THR A 366 -24.57 15.33 -9.57
C THR A 366 -24.13 14.46 -10.75
N LEU A 367 -24.26 13.14 -10.62
CA LEU A 367 -23.90 12.18 -11.67
C LEU A 367 -24.84 12.30 -12.88
N ASP A 368 -26.15 12.45 -12.67
CA ASP A 368 -27.12 12.62 -13.75
C ASP A 368 -26.94 13.96 -14.52
N SER A 369 -26.59 15.02 -13.79
CA SER A 369 -26.41 16.34 -14.39
C SER A 369 -25.10 16.54 -15.11
N VAL A 370 -24.11 15.65 -14.94
CA VAL A 370 -22.76 15.86 -15.51
C VAL A 370 -22.76 15.86 -17.03
N SER A 371 -23.70 15.18 -17.65
CA SER A 371 -23.89 15.17 -19.12
C SER A 371 -24.44 16.48 -19.68
N ILE A 372 -25.09 17.30 -18.84
CA ILE A 372 -25.69 18.59 -19.20
C ILE A 372 -24.78 19.73 -18.71
N GLN A 373 -24.36 19.64 -17.46
CA GLN A 373 -23.40 20.53 -16.84
C GLN A 373 -22.00 19.93 -16.95
N VAL A 374 -21.47 19.86 -18.16
CA VAL A 374 -20.15 19.27 -18.40
C VAL A 374 -19.05 19.94 -17.59
N PRO A 375 -18.00 19.22 -17.19
CA PRO A 375 -16.82 19.83 -16.59
C PRO A 375 -16.22 20.93 -17.47
N THR A 376 -15.76 22.00 -16.83
CA THR A 376 -15.09 23.07 -17.58
C THR A 376 -13.74 22.59 -18.11
N LYS A 377 -13.20 23.32 -19.09
CA LYS A 377 -11.85 23.03 -19.57
C LYS A 377 -10.81 23.05 -18.42
N ALA A 378 -10.95 23.97 -17.49
CA ALA A 378 -10.07 24.07 -16.31
C ALA A 378 -10.17 22.82 -15.40
N ASP A 379 -11.39 22.28 -15.21
CA ASP A 379 -11.59 21.06 -14.43
C ASP A 379 -10.95 19.84 -15.12
N VAL A 380 -11.14 19.72 -16.45
CA VAL A 380 -10.55 18.66 -17.26
C VAL A 380 -9.02 18.75 -17.27
N ASP A 381 -8.48 19.96 -17.47
CA ASP A 381 -7.02 20.17 -17.48
C ASP A 381 -6.41 19.85 -16.10
N ARG A 382 -7.08 20.19 -15.00
CA ARG A 382 -6.66 19.86 -13.64
C ARG A 382 -6.67 18.35 -13.39
N ALA A 383 -7.74 17.68 -13.75
CA ALA A 383 -7.86 16.22 -13.62
C ALA A 383 -6.77 15.50 -14.42
N LYS A 384 -6.55 15.93 -15.67
CA LYS A 384 -5.46 15.41 -16.50
C LYS A 384 -4.08 15.63 -15.86
N ALA A 385 -3.82 16.83 -15.36
CA ALA A 385 -2.54 17.14 -14.73
C ALA A 385 -2.25 16.24 -13.54
N LYS A 386 -3.28 15.98 -12.71
CA LYS A 386 -3.17 15.06 -11.57
C LYS A 386 -2.91 13.63 -12.03
N LEU A 387 -3.72 13.11 -12.94
CA LEU A 387 -3.58 11.73 -13.42
C LEU A 387 -2.24 11.51 -14.15
N LEU A 388 -1.83 12.46 -14.99
CA LEU A 388 -0.52 12.40 -15.67
C LEU A 388 0.65 12.45 -14.67
N LYS A 389 0.56 13.30 -13.63
CA LYS A 389 1.54 13.29 -12.56
C LYS A 389 1.62 11.93 -11.87
N ASP A 390 0.48 11.34 -11.53
CA ASP A 390 0.43 10.06 -10.83
C ASP A 390 1.04 8.95 -11.70
N VAL A 391 0.73 8.92 -13.00
CA VAL A 391 1.35 8.00 -13.98
C VAL A 391 2.87 8.23 -14.08
N GLU A 392 3.32 9.49 -14.18
CA GLU A 392 4.76 9.77 -14.23
C GLU A 392 5.51 9.35 -12.97
N LEU A 393 4.96 9.64 -11.80
CA LEU A 393 5.56 9.21 -10.53
C LEU A 393 5.63 7.70 -10.41
N TYR A 394 4.64 7.04 -10.96
CA TYR A 394 4.55 5.60 -11.02
C TYR A 394 5.66 4.98 -11.87
N PHE A 395 5.89 5.50 -13.08
CA PHE A 395 6.96 5.03 -13.97
C PHE A 395 8.38 5.36 -13.49
N LYS A 396 8.53 6.14 -12.43
CA LYS A 396 9.85 6.45 -11.82
C LYS A 396 10.35 5.40 -10.83
N SER A 397 9.51 4.45 -10.45
CA SER A 397 9.86 3.41 -9.48
C SER A 397 9.82 2.02 -10.14
N SER A 398 10.99 1.39 -10.30
CA SER A 398 11.08 0.03 -10.83
C SER A 398 10.27 -0.98 -10.01
N ASP A 399 10.21 -0.80 -8.69
CA ASP A 399 9.43 -1.67 -7.81
C ASP A 399 7.93 -1.50 -8.09
N GLN A 400 7.46 -0.26 -8.25
CA GLN A 400 6.04 0.02 -8.52
C GLN A 400 5.63 -0.41 -9.93
N ILE A 401 6.49 -0.16 -10.93
CA ILE A 401 6.26 -0.68 -12.31
C ILE A 401 6.12 -2.19 -12.28
N GLY A 402 7.01 -2.87 -11.52
CA GLY A 402 6.96 -4.32 -11.38
C GLY A 402 5.59 -4.84 -10.98
N LEU A 403 4.86 -4.12 -10.15
CA LEU A 403 3.56 -4.54 -9.62
C LEU A 403 2.39 -4.14 -10.51
N ALA A 404 2.34 -2.92 -10.92
CA ALA A 404 1.18 -2.40 -11.61
C ALA A 404 1.09 -2.76 -13.07
N MET A 405 2.20 -3.15 -13.69
CA MET A 405 2.12 -3.76 -15.02
C MET A 405 1.17 -4.95 -15.04
N SER A 406 0.96 -5.62 -13.91
CA SER A 406 0.02 -6.74 -13.79
C SER A 406 -1.41 -6.36 -14.20
N GLU A 407 -1.87 -5.14 -13.94
CA GLU A 407 -3.21 -4.68 -14.32
C GLU A 407 -3.33 -4.48 -15.83
N PHE A 408 -2.33 -3.85 -16.44
CA PHE A 408 -2.30 -3.66 -17.90
C PHE A 408 -2.08 -4.98 -18.65
N ILE A 409 -1.25 -5.86 -18.12
CA ILE A 409 -1.08 -7.23 -18.61
C ILE A 409 -2.41 -7.97 -18.59
N ALA A 410 -3.16 -7.87 -17.49
CA ALA A 410 -4.48 -8.49 -17.33
C ALA A 410 -5.50 -7.91 -18.32
N SER A 411 -5.45 -6.60 -18.59
CA SER A 411 -6.29 -5.93 -19.60
C SER A 411 -5.94 -6.33 -21.05
N GLY A 412 -4.82 -7.02 -21.26
CA GLY A 412 -4.46 -7.65 -22.54
C GLY A 412 -3.05 -7.42 -23.03
N ASP A 413 -2.45 -6.25 -22.77
CA ASP A 413 -1.07 -5.95 -23.17
C ASP A 413 -0.45 -4.90 -22.23
N TRP A 414 0.78 -5.15 -21.82
CA TRP A 414 1.52 -4.25 -20.92
C TRP A 414 1.73 -2.83 -21.50
N ARG A 415 1.77 -2.70 -22.84
CA ARG A 415 1.95 -1.41 -23.52
C ARG A 415 0.73 -0.48 -23.38
N LEU A 416 -0.40 -1.01 -22.94
CA LEU A 416 -1.57 -0.20 -22.58
C LEU A 416 -1.25 0.85 -21.52
N ALA A 417 -0.27 0.59 -20.64
CA ALA A 417 0.19 1.58 -19.66
C ALA A 417 0.67 2.88 -20.30
N PHE A 418 1.43 2.78 -21.37
CA PHE A 418 1.96 3.93 -22.11
C PHE A 418 0.90 4.53 -23.03
N LEU A 419 0.12 3.67 -23.71
CA LEU A 419 -0.98 4.11 -24.54
C LEU A 419 -2.03 4.88 -23.73
N TYR A 420 -2.36 4.42 -22.53
CA TYR A 420 -3.23 5.10 -21.59
C TYR A 420 -2.73 6.52 -21.31
N ARG A 421 -1.46 6.69 -20.95
CA ARG A 421 -0.85 8.00 -20.72
C ARG A 421 -0.97 8.91 -21.93
N ASP A 422 -0.61 8.40 -23.11
CA ASP A 422 -0.60 9.19 -24.34
C ASP A 422 -2.01 9.56 -24.83
N GLN A 423 -3.00 8.72 -24.50
CA GLN A 423 -4.41 9.01 -24.73
C GLN A 423 -4.94 10.01 -23.70
N LEU A 424 -4.56 9.87 -22.44
CA LEU A 424 -4.94 10.76 -21.36
C LEU A 424 -4.54 12.23 -21.65
N GLU A 425 -3.37 12.46 -22.23
CA GLU A 425 -2.97 13.81 -22.67
C GLU A 425 -3.92 14.43 -23.70
N LYS A 426 -4.56 13.61 -24.52
CA LYS A 426 -5.43 14.06 -25.61
C LYS A 426 -6.89 14.22 -25.21
N VAL A 427 -7.27 13.76 -24.02
CA VAL A 427 -8.67 13.85 -23.56
C VAL A 427 -9.14 15.31 -23.60
N SER A 428 -10.23 15.53 -24.30
CA SER A 428 -10.89 16.83 -24.42
C SER A 428 -12.10 16.96 -23.51
N THR A 429 -12.60 18.18 -23.36
CA THR A 429 -13.85 18.43 -22.64
C THR A 429 -15.03 17.77 -23.33
N GLU A 430 -14.99 17.69 -24.67
CA GLU A 430 -16.01 17.05 -25.50
C GLU A 430 -16.05 15.54 -25.30
N ASP A 431 -14.88 14.91 -25.13
CA ASP A 431 -14.78 13.48 -24.81
C ASP A 431 -15.41 13.18 -23.46
N VAL A 432 -15.05 13.96 -22.43
CA VAL A 432 -15.62 13.83 -21.08
C VAL A 432 -17.14 13.99 -21.11
N ALA A 433 -17.63 14.97 -21.87
CA ALA A 433 -19.07 15.20 -22.02
C ALA A 433 -19.78 14.04 -22.73
N ARG A 434 -19.19 13.53 -23.81
CA ARG A 434 -19.71 12.38 -24.58
C ARG A 434 -19.77 11.12 -23.71
N ILE A 435 -18.70 10.82 -22.98
CA ILE A 435 -18.59 9.67 -22.07
C ILE A 435 -19.66 9.78 -20.96
N ALA A 436 -19.76 10.92 -20.32
CA ALA A 436 -20.77 11.15 -19.29
C ALA A 436 -22.19 10.92 -19.81
N LYS A 437 -22.50 11.47 -21.00
CA LYS A 437 -23.81 11.32 -21.64
C LYS A 437 -24.13 9.88 -22.02
N PHE A 438 -23.12 9.10 -22.39
CA PHE A 438 -23.30 7.72 -22.83
C PHE A 438 -23.49 6.77 -21.66
N TYR A 439 -22.65 6.84 -20.64
CA TYR A 439 -22.60 5.85 -19.57
C TYR A 439 -23.38 6.22 -18.31
N PHE A 440 -23.44 7.52 -17.93
CA PHE A 440 -24.08 7.91 -16.69
C PHE A 440 -25.58 8.17 -16.89
N LYS A 441 -26.25 7.10 -17.25
CA LYS A 441 -27.70 7.05 -17.37
C LYS A 441 -28.29 6.28 -16.21
N PRO A 442 -29.47 6.68 -15.73
CA PRO A 442 -30.15 5.88 -14.72
C PRO A 442 -30.29 4.41 -15.06
N SER A 443 -30.49 4.08 -16.37
CA SER A 443 -30.62 2.68 -16.84
C SER A 443 -29.39 1.83 -16.65
N ASN A 444 -28.22 2.44 -16.66
CA ASN A 444 -26.95 1.77 -16.51
C ASN A 444 -26.47 1.79 -15.06
N ARG A 445 -27.33 2.20 -14.11
CA ARG A 445 -26.94 2.45 -12.73
C ARG A 445 -27.39 1.37 -11.78
N THR A 446 -26.48 0.96 -10.88
CA THR A 446 -26.80 0.17 -9.71
C THR A 446 -26.54 1.01 -8.47
N VAL A 447 -27.59 1.30 -7.70
CA VAL A 447 -27.52 2.06 -6.46
C VAL A 447 -27.31 1.13 -5.30
N GLY A 448 -26.30 1.41 -4.50
CA GLY A 448 -26.02 0.72 -3.25
C GLY A 448 -26.34 1.63 -2.07
N MET A 449 -27.02 1.08 -1.10
CA MET A 449 -27.37 1.79 0.11
C MET A 449 -27.27 0.87 1.30
N PHE A 450 -26.84 1.42 2.40
CA PHE A 450 -27.37 1.00 3.68
C PHE A 450 -28.69 1.74 3.89
N ILE A 451 -29.81 1.53 3.04
CA ILE A 451 -31.24 1.93 2.97
C ILE A 451 -31.72 2.63 1.65
N PRO A 452 -33.00 2.59 1.12
CA PRO A 452 -33.52 2.38 -0.25
C PRO A 452 -33.92 3.49 -1.27
N ASP A 453 -34.07 3.17 -2.57
CA ASP A 453 -34.98 3.28 -3.73
C ASP A 453 -34.60 4.09 -5.04
N ALA A 454 -35.10 3.91 -6.22
CA ALA A 454 -35.46 3.46 -7.50
C ALA A 454 -35.54 4.31 -8.82
N LYS A 455 -35.16 3.90 -10.06
CA LYS A 455 -35.72 3.80 -11.47
C LYS A 455 -34.87 4.12 -12.72
N PRO A 456 -35.12 3.57 -13.92
CA PRO A 456 -34.08 3.21 -14.92
C PRO A 456 -34.13 3.61 -16.41
N GLU A 457 -32.99 3.45 -17.19
CA GLU A 457 -32.73 3.48 -18.67
C GLU A 457 -31.52 2.59 -19.11
N ARG A 458 -31.14 2.44 -20.39
CA ARG A 458 -30.11 1.47 -20.87
C ARG A 458 -28.90 2.08 -21.54
N VAL A 459 -27.77 1.37 -21.52
CA VAL A 459 -26.52 1.69 -22.26
C VAL A 459 -25.94 0.41 -22.90
N ASP A 460 -25.50 0.53 -24.14
CA ASP A 460 -24.69 -0.49 -24.81
C ASP A 460 -23.20 -0.22 -24.50
N VAL A 461 -22.50 -1.19 -23.91
CA VAL A 461 -21.08 -1.07 -23.57
C VAL A 461 -20.25 -1.80 -24.61
N PRO A 462 -19.30 -1.13 -25.28
CA PRO A 462 -18.52 -1.73 -26.35
C PRO A 462 -17.65 -2.90 -25.85
N GLU A 463 -17.40 -3.85 -26.72
CA GLU A 463 -16.44 -4.91 -26.48
C GLU A 463 -15.00 -4.38 -26.41
N ALA A 464 -14.08 -5.19 -25.85
CA ALA A 464 -12.66 -4.85 -25.83
C ALA A 464 -12.15 -4.71 -27.29
N PRO A 465 -11.43 -3.62 -27.60
CA PRO A 465 -10.85 -3.46 -28.93
C PRO A 465 -9.72 -4.48 -29.14
N ASP A 466 -9.34 -4.67 -30.38
CA ASP A 466 -8.12 -5.43 -30.71
C ASP A 466 -6.90 -4.68 -30.15
N VAL A 467 -6.42 -5.14 -28.99
CA VAL A 467 -5.28 -4.55 -28.30
C VAL A 467 -4.00 -4.63 -29.16
N THR A 468 -3.84 -5.71 -29.91
CA THR A 468 -2.69 -5.86 -30.81
C THR A 468 -2.68 -4.77 -31.88
N ALA A 469 -3.83 -4.50 -32.48
CA ALA A 469 -3.97 -3.42 -33.45
C ALA A 469 -3.74 -2.04 -32.83
N LEU A 470 -4.25 -1.80 -31.59
CA LEU A 470 -4.07 -0.53 -30.88
C LEU A 470 -2.61 -0.19 -30.60
N VAL A 471 -1.81 -1.20 -30.26
CA VAL A 471 -0.40 -0.99 -29.88
C VAL A 471 0.58 -1.32 -31.00
N ASN A 472 0.07 -1.78 -32.15
CA ASN A 472 0.91 -2.11 -33.31
C ASN A 472 1.65 -0.87 -33.81
N GLY A 473 2.98 -0.95 -33.89
CA GLY A 473 3.82 0.18 -34.27
C GLY A 473 3.96 1.30 -33.24
N TYR A 474 3.35 1.17 -32.05
CA TYR A 474 3.51 2.15 -30.97
C TYR A 474 4.94 2.11 -30.42
N GLN A 475 5.63 3.25 -30.48
CA GLN A 475 7.02 3.37 -30.06
C GLN A 475 7.17 3.94 -28.64
N GLY A 476 6.13 4.54 -28.09
CA GLY A 476 6.21 5.26 -26.82
C GLY A 476 6.99 6.57 -26.92
N ARG A 477 7.35 7.10 -25.79
CA ARG A 477 8.26 8.27 -25.67
C ARG A 477 9.70 7.79 -25.45
N ALA A 478 10.64 8.71 -25.49
CA ALA A 478 12.01 8.43 -25.09
C ALA A 478 12.04 7.87 -23.66
N ALA A 479 12.87 6.84 -23.42
CA ALA A 479 13.05 6.30 -22.09
C ALA A 479 13.54 7.39 -21.11
N MET A 480 13.04 7.36 -19.88
CA MET A 480 13.54 8.26 -18.84
C MET A 480 15.04 8.05 -18.61
N ALA A 481 15.71 9.12 -18.23
CA ALA A 481 17.11 9.06 -17.82
C ALA A 481 17.28 8.01 -16.70
N GLN A 482 18.27 7.16 -16.88
CA GLN A 482 18.61 6.14 -15.89
C GLN A 482 19.22 6.79 -14.65
N GLY A 483 18.96 6.21 -13.48
CA GLY A 483 19.68 6.57 -12.27
C GLY A 483 21.05 5.91 -12.17
N GLU A 484 21.85 6.31 -11.21
CA GLU A 484 23.12 5.69 -10.89
C GLU A 484 22.93 4.33 -10.19
N ALA A 485 23.91 3.46 -10.28
CA ALA A 485 24.02 2.27 -9.44
C ALA A 485 24.39 2.71 -8.00
N PHE A 486 23.39 2.72 -7.12
CA PHE A 486 23.58 3.19 -5.74
C PHE A 486 23.94 2.04 -4.81
N ASP A 487 25.05 2.18 -4.07
CA ASP A 487 25.43 1.26 -2.99
C ASP A 487 24.70 1.65 -1.69
N PRO A 488 23.81 0.80 -1.11
CA PRO A 488 23.08 1.08 0.11
C PRO A 488 23.88 0.78 1.39
N SER A 489 25.19 0.52 1.28
CA SER A 489 26.01 0.29 2.46
C SER A 489 26.06 1.55 3.35
N PRO A 490 26.04 1.38 4.69
CA PRO A 490 26.16 2.52 5.60
C PRO A 490 27.38 3.39 5.33
N ALA A 491 28.50 2.79 4.94
CA ALA A 491 29.75 3.52 4.64
C ALA A 491 29.59 4.44 3.42
N ASN A 492 28.99 3.94 2.34
CA ASN A 492 28.74 4.77 1.14
C ASN A 492 27.73 5.88 1.43
N ILE A 493 26.64 5.57 2.11
CA ILE A 493 25.63 6.56 2.49
C ILE A 493 26.28 7.66 3.34
N GLU A 494 27.08 7.28 4.35
CA GLU A 494 27.75 8.23 5.23
C GLU A 494 28.71 9.13 4.47
N SER A 495 29.54 8.55 3.64
CA SER A 495 30.55 9.32 2.87
C SER A 495 29.93 10.32 1.90
N ARG A 496 28.71 10.07 1.43
CA ARG A 496 27.96 10.93 0.50
C ARG A 496 27.04 11.91 1.20
N THR A 497 26.69 11.65 2.48
CA THR A 497 25.78 12.52 3.22
C THR A 497 26.51 13.74 3.73
N LYS A 498 26.12 14.92 3.26
CA LYS A 498 26.63 16.19 3.76
C LYS A 498 25.74 16.73 4.87
N ARG A 499 26.25 16.76 6.08
CA ARG A 499 25.55 17.37 7.23
C ARG A 499 26.02 18.79 7.41
N THR A 500 25.08 19.69 7.66
CA THR A 500 25.34 21.12 7.82
C THR A 500 24.16 21.78 8.51
N GLU A 501 24.42 22.92 9.09
CA GLU A 501 23.41 23.80 9.62
C GLU A 501 23.12 24.93 8.63
N ALA A 502 21.84 25.15 8.31
CA ALA A 502 21.42 26.33 7.58
C ALA A 502 21.17 27.49 8.55
N PRO A 503 21.31 28.77 8.08
CA PRO A 503 20.94 29.91 8.90
C PRO A 503 19.53 29.78 9.47
N GLY A 504 19.37 30.02 10.77
CA GLY A 504 18.12 29.81 11.49
C GLY A 504 18.09 28.55 12.34
N ALA A 505 19.23 27.83 12.46
CA ALA A 505 19.43 26.61 13.22
C ALA A 505 18.66 25.39 12.67
N ILE A 506 18.53 25.29 11.34
CA ILE A 506 17.96 24.11 10.68
C ILE A 506 19.09 23.13 10.36
N GLU A 507 19.04 21.98 10.94
CA GLU A 507 19.98 20.90 10.64
C GLU A 507 19.62 20.22 9.32
N LEU A 508 20.60 20.08 8.41
CA LEU A 508 20.42 19.50 7.09
C LEU A 508 21.26 18.24 6.91
N ALA A 509 20.65 17.20 6.35
CA ALA A 509 21.35 16.04 5.78
C ALA A 509 21.04 15.95 4.28
N LEU A 510 22.05 16.16 3.46
CA LEU A 510 21.93 16.22 2.00
C LEU A 510 22.66 15.03 1.38
N LEU A 511 21.95 14.16 0.67
CA LEU A 511 22.49 13.02 -0.04
C LEU A 511 22.15 13.12 -1.52
N PRO A 512 22.97 13.80 -2.32
CA PRO A 512 22.79 13.89 -3.75
C PRO A 512 23.14 12.57 -4.43
N LYS A 513 22.25 12.09 -5.28
CA LYS A 513 22.46 10.92 -6.13
C LYS A 513 21.57 11.04 -7.37
N THR A 514 22.06 10.51 -8.50
CA THR A 514 21.25 10.46 -9.72
C THR A 514 20.16 9.41 -9.58
N THR A 515 18.91 9.81 -9.73
CA THR A 515 17.76 8.92 -9.65
C THR A 515 17.07 8.80 -10.99
N ARG A 516 16.39 7.68 -11.23
CA ARG A 516 15.57 7.54 -12.42
C ARG A 516 14.48 8.61 -12.44
N GLY A 517 14.40 9.36 -13.55
CA GLY A 517 13.44 10.44 -13.71
C GLY A 517 13.67 11.63 -12.75
N ASN A 518 14.91 11.76 -12.24
CA ASN A 518 15.34 12.87 -11.40
C ASN A 518 14.50 13.06 -10.13
N GLU A 519 14.06 11.95 -9.52
CA GLU A 519 13.25 11.94 -8.29
C GLU A 519 14.03 12.48 -7.10
N VAL A 520 13.36 13.25 -6.26
CA VAL A 520 13.89 13.75 -4.98
C VAL A 520 12.88 13.51 -3.87
N ASN A 521 13.38 13.02 -2.74
CA ASN A 521 12.62 12.77 -1.52
C ASN A 521 13.15 13.69 -0.41
N VAL A 522 12.22 14.39 0.28
CA VAL A 522 12.54 15.28 1.38
C VAL A 522 11.75 14.89 2.61
N ARG A 523 12.41 14.91 3.75
CA ARG A 523 11.79 14.83 5.07
C ARG A 523 12.17 16.06 5.87
N MET A 524 11.19 16.71 6.47
CA MET A 524 11.41 17.82 7.40
C MET A 524 10.58 17.56 8.66
N THR A 525 11.16 17.81 9.81
CA THR A 525 10.47 17.73 11.10
C THR A 525 10.69 19.04 11.85
N LEU A 526 9.60 19.70 12.17
CA LEU A 526 9.55 20.86 13.07
C LEU A 526 9.29 20.37 14.48
N ARG A 527 10.06 20.84 15.47
CA ARG A 527 9.88 20.48 16.88
C ARG A 527 9.63 21.72 17.72
N TYR A 528 8.70 21.61 18.67
CA TYR A 528 8.22 22.76 19.43
C TYR A 528 7.73 22.38 20.82
N GLY A 529 7.76 23.38 21.74
CA GLY A 529 7.20 23.29 23.06
C GLY A 529 7.85 22.24 23.96
N ASP A 530 7.24 22.01 25.09
CA ASP A 530 7.64 21.04 26.12
C ASP A 530 6.38 20.49 26.83
N VAL A 531 6.57 19.58 27.79
CA VAL A 531 5.46 18.95 28.52
C VAL A 531 4.56 19.97 29.24
N LYS A 532 5.09 21.12 29.67
CA LYS A 532 4.33 22.16 30.40
C LYS A 532 3.59 23.07 29.42
N THR A 533 4.27 23.55 28.41
CA THR A 533 3.70 24.48 27.43
C THR A 533 2.66 23.84 26.53
N LEU A 534 2.78 22.52 26.30
CA LEU A 534 1.84 21.72 25.52
C LEU A 534 0.72 21.06 26.35
N ALA A 535 0.69 21.31 27.66
CA ALA A 535 -0.34 20.74 28.52
C ALA A 535 -1.76 21.06 27.99
N ASN A 536 -2.61 20.04 27.89
CA ASN A 536 -3.98 20.11 27.33
C ASN A 536 -4.07 20.57 25.85
N LYS A 537 -3.00 20.51 25.07
CA LYS A 537 -2.97 20.99 23.68
C LYS A 537 -2.84 19.89 22.62
N GLY A 538 -3.06 18.63 22.97
CA GLY A 538 -2.91 17.51 22.01
C GLY A 538 -3.77 17.66 20.76
N THR A 539 -5.06 17.94 20.91
CA THR A 539 -5.99 18.16 19.80
C THR A 539 -5.62 19.40 18.98
N ALA A 540 -5.24 20.49 19.64
CA ALA A 540 -4.79 21.70 18.95
C ALA A 540 -3.51 21.45 18.15
N SER A 541 -2.54 20.71 18.71
CA SER A 541 -1.33 20.34 17.99
C SER A 541 -1.61 19.53 16.72
N SER A 542 -2.45 18.51 16.83
CA SER A 542 -2.78 17.65 15.69
C SER A 542 -3.55 18.40 14.60
N LEU A 543 -4.62 19.12 14.96
CA LEU A 543 -5.45 19.83 13.98
C LEU A 543 -4.72 21.04 13.38
N THR A 544 -3.82 21.71 14.12
CA THR A 544 -2.98 22.76 13.54
C THR A 544 -2.11 22.22 12.41
N ALA A 545 -1.44 21.07 12.63
CA ALA A 545 -0.63 20.44 11.59
C ALA A 545 -1.47 20.08 10.35
N SER A 546 -2.68 19.54 10.55
CA SER A 546 -3.60 19.16 9.48
C SER A 546 -4.22 20.37 8.74
N MET A 547 -4.10 21.57 9.28
CA MET A 547 -4.59 22.80 8.62
C MET A 547 -3.54 23.46 7.73
N LEU A 548 -2.25 23.08 7.81
CA LEU A 548 -1.17 23.75 7.09
C LEU A 548 -1.24 23.56 5.57
N ASP A 549 -1.91 22.53 5.10
CA ASP A 549 -2.13 22.25 3.68
C ASP A 549 -3.51 22.71 3.16
N LYS A 550 -4.30 23.38 4.00
CA LYS A 550 -5.67 23.82 3.66
C LYS A 550 -5.74 25.21 3.03
N GLY A 551 -4.61 25.75 2.61
CA GLY A 551 -4.50 27.03 1.94
C GLY A 551 -3.55 27.99 2.64
N THR A 552 -3.06 28.96 1.88
CA THR A 552 -2.14 30.01 2.34
C THR A 552 -2.73 31.39 2.09
N THR A 553 -2.11 32.43 2.62
CA THR A 553 -2.51 33.82 2.35
C THR A 553 -2.41 34.21 0.87
N LYS A 554 -1.70 33.39 0.05
CA LYS A 554 -1.51 33.62 -1.39
C LYS A 554 -2.31 32.65 -2.25
N ARG A 555 -2.75 31.51 -1.70
CA ARG A 555 -3.33 30.41 -2.45
C ARG A 555 -4.49 29.79 -1.70
N THR A 556 -5.60 29.59 -2.38
CA THR A 556 -6.64 28.71 -1.86
C THR A 556 -6.15 27.26 -1.79
N ARG A 557 -6.84 26.40 -1.08
CA ARG A 557 -6.53 24.95 -1.02
C ARG A 557 -6.48 24.31 -2.43
N GLU A 558 -7.43 24.70 -3.29
CA GLU A 558 -7.47 24.23 -4.68
C GLU A 558 -6.26 24.71 -5.49
N GLN A 559 -5.93 26.02 -5.41
CA GLN A 559 -4.78 26.58 -6.10
C GLN A 559 -3.45 25.98 -5.62
N LEU A 560 -3.34 25.73 -4.32
CA LEU A 560 -2.19 25.07 -3.73
C LEU A 560 -2.00 23.67 -4.29
N LYS A 561 -3.08 22.91 -4.35
CA LYS A 561 -3.09 21.56 -4.94
C LYS A 561 -2.72 21.60 -6.42
N ASP A 562 -3.34 22.47 -7.19
CA ASP A 562 -3.05 22.62 -8.62
C ASP A 562 -1.57 22.97 -8.88
N GLU A 563 -1.00 23.85 -8.04
CA GLU A 563 0.42 24.22 -8.18
C GLU A 563 1.35 23.07 -7.84
N LEU A 564 1.05 22.32 -6.78
CA LEU A 564 1.82 21.13 -6.43
C LEU A 564 1.70 20.03 -7.50
N ASP A 565 0.52 19.86 -8.10
CA ASP A 565 0.32 18.91 -9.21
C ASP A 565 1.10 19.32 -10.46
N LYS A 566 1.10 20.62 -10.83
CA LYS A 566 1.94 21.17 -11.92
C LYS A 566 3.42 20.96 -11.67
N LEU A 567 3.86 21.07 -10.41
CA LEU A 567 5.22 20.82 -9.98
C LEU A 567 5.53 19.32 -9.78
N LYS A 568 4.59 18.43 -10.16
CA LYS A 568 4.75 16.97 -9.99
C LYS A 568 5.14 16.60 -8.57
N ALA A 569 4.60 17.33 -7.59
CA ALA A 569 4.94 17.18 -6.20
C ALA A 569 3.84 16.48 -5.41
N GLN A 570 4.27 15.58 -4.54
CA GLN A 570 3.47 15.06 -3.45
C GLN A 570 4.00 15.69 -2.16
N VAL A 571 3.13 16.42 -1.48
CA VAL A 571 3.46 17.04 -0.18
C VAL A 571 2.45 16.53 0.84
N ASN A 572 2.96 16.04 1.95
CA ASN A 572 2.13 15.56 3.05
C ASN A 572 2.60 16.20 4.35
N VAL A 573 1.68 16.84 5.07
CA VAL A 573 1.94 17.52 6.34
C VAL A 573 1.06 16.89 7.41
N TYR A 574 1.70 16.39 8.47
CA TYR A 574 1.00 15.82 9.61
C TYR A 574 1.79 16.04 10.90
N GLY A 575 1.10 16.07 12.00
CA GLY A 575 1.75 16.30 13.28
C GLY A 575 0.88 15.95 14.47
N GLY A 576 1.45 16.13 15.64
CA GLY A 576 0.84 15.88 16.94
C GLY A 576 1.91 15.85 18.02
N GLY A 577 1.49 15.88 19.26
CA GLY A 577 2.45 15.97 20.34
C GLY A 577 3.26 17.27 20.27
N ASN A 578 4.56 17.17 20.09
CA ASN A 578 5.49 18.30 20.02
C ASN A 578 6.24 18.37 18.68
N GLN A 579 5.69 17.80 17.61
CA GLN A 579 6.33 17.86 16.29
C GLN A 579 5.33 17.88 15.15
N THR A 580 5.78 18.45 14.02
CA THR A 580 5.10 18.38 12.72
C THR A 580 6.08 17.88 11.68
N ASN A 581 5.63 16.92 10.86
CA ASN A 581 6.40 16.30 9.82
C ASN A 581 5.91 16.75 8.45
N VAL A 582 6.86 17.02 7.56
CA VAL A 582 6.62 17.35 6.16
C VAL A 582 7.35 16.34 5.30
N ILE A 583 6.62 15.69 4.42
CA ILE A 583 7.12 14.71 3.46
C ILE A 583 6.93 15.29 2.08
N ILE A 584 7.99 15.32 1.29
CA ILE A 584 7.94 15.84 -0.07
C ILE A 584 8.55 14.80 -1.01
N LYS A 585 7.86 14.56 -2.12
CA LYS A 585 8.38 13.82 -3.26
C LYS A 585 8.15 14.65 -4.52
N THR A 586 9.20 14.90 -5.30
CA THR A 586 9.12 15.67 -6.53
C THR A 586 10.30 15.34 -7.45
N THR A 587 10.58 16.18 -8.42
CA THR A 587 11.74 16.07 -9.32
C THR A 587 12.74 17.19 -9.08
N LYS A 588 13.99 16.97 -9.50
CA LYS A 588 15.11 17.91 -9.42
C LYS A 588 14.73 19.33 -9.80
N ASP A 589 14.19 19.49 -11.01
CA ASP A 589 13.92 20.82 -11.58
C ASP A 589 12.81 21.55 -10.81
N ASN A 590 11.89 20.81 -10.21
CA ASN A 590 10.75 21.37 -9.48
C ASN A 590 11.03 21.57 -7.99
N LEU A 591 12.03 20.89 -7.43
CA LEU A 591 12.30 20.91 -5.99
C LEU A 591 12.43 22.34 -5.41
N PRO A 592 13.17 23.29 -6.00
CA PRO A 592 13.26 24.63 -5.45
C PRO A 592 11.90 25.33 -5.36
N ALA A 593 11.06 25.18 -6.38
CA ALA A 593 9.71 25.75 -6.41
C ALA A 593 8.80 25.08 -5.39
N VAL A 594 8.88 23.75 -5.26
CA VAL A 594 8.11 22.99 -4.26
C VAL A 594 8.50 23.41 -2.85
N LEU A 595 9.78 23.55 -2.55
CA LEU A 595 10.24 24.03 -1.25
C LEU A 595 9.75 25.45 -0.93
N ALA A 596 9.66 26.32 -1.93
CA ALA A 596 9.09 27.67 -1.75
C ALA A 596 7.57 27.60 -1.48
N VAL A 597 6.83 26.73 -2.16
CA VAL A 597 5.40 26.49 -1.89
C VAL A 597 5.21 25.92 -0.47
N VAL A 598 6.03 24.95 -0.08
CA VAL A 598 6.00 24.40 1.29
C VAL A 598 6.38 25.46 2.32
N GLY A 599 7.35 26.32 2.01
CA GLY A 599 7.68 27.47 2.85
C GLY A 599 6.49 28.40 3.05
N ASP A 600 5.71 28.67 2.00
CA ASP A 600 4.47 29.44 2.10
C ASP A 600 3.38 28.72 2.91
N MET A 601 3.19 27.40 2.68
CA MET A 601 2.28 26.57 3.49
C MET A 601 2.58 26.63 4.98
N LEU A 602 3.85 26.50 5.32
CA LEU A 602 4.28 26.44 6.71
C LEU A 602 4.27 27.80 7.41
N LYS A 603 4.58 28.90 6.69
CA LYS A 603 4.72 30.23 7.28
C LYS A 603 3.45 31.10 7.18
N ASN A 604 2.64 30.89 6.16
CA ASN A 604 1.52 31.76 5.83
C ASN A 604 0.19 31.01 5.69
N PRO A 605 -0.11 30.00 6.53
CA PRO A 605 -1.39 29.31 6.46
C PRO A 605 -2.52 30.28 6.75
N THR A 606 -3.63 30.17 6.02
CA THR A 606 -4.82 31.02 6.22
C THR A 606 -5.58 30.65 7.48
N PHE A 607 -5.55 29.37 7.89
CA PHE A 607 -6.44 28.84 8.92
C PHE A 607 -7.90 29.28 8.65
N ASP A 608 -8.38 28.94 7.45
CA ASP A 608 -9.72 29.25 7.03
C ASP A 608 -10.74 28.53 7.92
N ALA A 609 -11.75 29.26 8.39
CA ALA A 609 -12.74 28.71 9.32
C ALA A 609 -13.62 27.62 8.67
N ALA A 610 -13.93 27.74 7.36
CA ALA A 610 -14.72 26.74 6.67
C ALA A 610 -13.92 25.45 6.45
N GLU A 611 -12.63 25.55 6.09
CA GLU A 611 -11.73 24.39 5.99
C GLU A 611 -11.53 23.72 7.36
N PHE A 612 -11.42 24.49 8.43
CA PHE A 612 -11.33 23.95 9.79
C PHE A 612 -12.58 23.16 10.19
N GLU A 613 -13.76 23.68 9.89
CA GLU A 613 -15.00 22.96 10.20
C GLU A 613 -15.17 21.68 9.35
N LYS A 614 -14.71 21.68 8.09
CA LYS A 614 -14.65 20.45 7.28
C LYS A 614 -13.72 19.43 7.93
N LEU A 615 -12.52 19.86 8.30
CA LEU A 615 -11.54 18.97 8.97
C LEU A 615 -12.11 18.40 10.28
N LYS A 616 -12.83 19.20 11.08
CA LYS A 616 -13.50 18.68 12.29
C LYS A 616 -14.52 17.59 11.93
N GLN A 617 -15.35 17.80 10.91
CA GLN A 617 -16.34 16.81 10.48
C GLN A 617 -15.66 15.52 9.98
N GLU A 618 -14.59 15.64 9.20
CA GLU A 618 -13.77 14.49 8.74
C GLU A 618 -13.23 13.69 9.94
N GLN A 619 -12.67 14.38 10.93
CA GLN A 619 -12.11 13.73 12.13
C GLN A 619 -13.19 13.07 12.99
N LEU A 620 -14.33 13.73 13.17
CA LEU A 620 -15.47 13.17 13.91
C LEU A 620 -16.01 11.90 13.22
N ALA A 621 -16.14 11.93 11.89
CA ALA A 621 -16.56 10.76 11.13
C ALA A 621 -15.55 9.60 11.26
N GLN A 622 -14.26 9.92 11.20
CA GLN A 622 -13.19 8.93 11.39
C GLN A 622 -13.26 8.26 12.76
N ILE A 623 -13.49 9.05 13.82
CA ILE A 623 -13.62 8.53 15.19
C ILE A 623 -14.86 7.61 15.28
N GLU A 624 -15.99 8.05 14.75
CA GLU A 624 -17.21 7.23 14.78
C GLU A 624 -17.07 5.94 13.99
N SER A 625 -16.43 5.97 12.81
CA SER A 625 -16.22 4.77 11.99
C SER A 625 -15.33 3.72 12.69
N GLN A 626 -14.49 4.14 13.62
CA GLN A 626 -13.58 3.26 14.36
C GLN A 626 -14.12 2.84 15.74
N ARG A 627 -15.20 3.48 16.20
CA ARG A 627 -15.71 3.33 17.57
C ARG A 627 -16.04 1.87 17.94
N SER A 628 -16.60 1.11 17.01
CA SER A 628 -16.99 -0.28 17.19
C SER A 628 -16.02 -1.28 16.54
N GLU A 629 -14.92 -0.82 15.94
CA GLU A 629 -13.96 -1.69 15.29
C GLU A 629 -13.05 -2.39 16.33
N PRO A 630 -13.00 -3.73 16.37
CA PRO A 630 -12.22 -4.47 17.37
C PRO A 630 -10.75 -4.05 17.41
N GLN A 631 -10.15 -3.77 16.25
CA GLN A 631 -8.77 -3.34 16.15
C GLN A 631 -8.54 -1.98 16.82
N ALA A 632 -9.44 -1.02 16.59
CA ALA A 632 -9.35 0.31 17.19
C ALA A 632 -9.61 0.26 18.69
N MET A 633 -10.62 -0.52 19.13
CA MET A 633 -10.96 -0.70 20.54
C MET A 633 -9.81 -1.35 21.31
N ALA A 634 -9.25 -2.44 20.79
CA ALA A 634 -8.09 -3.11 21.38
C ALA A 634 -6.86 -2.19 21.41
N GLY A 635 -6.57 -1.50 20.31
CA GLY A 635 -5.45 -0.57 20.18
C GLY A 635 -5.50 0.57 21.19
N LEU A 636 -6.66 1.19 21.32
CA LEU A 636 -6.90 2.26 22.29
C LEU A 636 -6.65 1.79 23.74
N MET A 637 -7.26 0.68 24.11
CA MET A 637 -7.11 0.13 25.46
C MET A 637 -5.67 -0.29 25.73
N TYR A 638 -5.05 -0.96 24.77
CA TYR A 638 -3.65 -1.38 24.88
C TYR A 638 -2.72 -0.19 25.09
N GLN A 639 -2.84 0.86 24.28
CA GLN A 639 -1.99 2.05 24.39
C GLN A 639 -2.17 2.75 25.76
N ARG A 640 -3.41 2.89 26.23
CA ARG A 640 -3.71 3.47 27.56
C ARG A 640 -3.14 2.64 28.70
N THR A 641 -3.01 1.33 28.50
CA THR A 641 -2.53 0.41 29.56
C THR A 641 -1.00 0.30 29.56
N ILE A 642 -0.38 0.26 28.36
CA ILE A 642 1.07 0.05 28.25
C ILE A 642 1.85 1.35 28.45
N ASP A 643 1.30 2.49 28.09
CA ASP A 643 1.94 3.81 28.21
C ASP A 643 0.95 4.87 28.74
N PRO A 644 0.56 4.78 30.02
CA PRO A 644 -0.40 5.70 30.61
C PRO A 644 0.22 7.08 30.85
N TYR A 645 -0.49 8.13 30.41
CA TYR A 645 -0.17 9.52 30.71
C TYR A 645 -1.37 10.19 31.40
N PRO A 646 -1.14 11.22 32.26
CA PRO A 646 -2.22 12.01 32.85
C PRO A 646 -2.96 12.80 31.74
N LYS A 647 -4.24 13.10 31.96
CA LYS A 647 -5.09 13.80 30.95
C LYS A 647 -4.53 15.13 30.46
N THR A 648 -3.73 15.80 31.29
CA THR A 648 -3.09 17.06 30.94
C THR A 648 -1.88 16.92 30.03
N ASP A 649 -1.28 15.74 29.95
CA ASP A 649 -0.11 15.49 29.11
C ASP A 649 -0.51 15.44 27.62
N VAL A 650 0.26 16.05 26.77
CA VAL A 650 0.04 16.07 25.33
C VAL A 650 0.05 14.67 24.69
N ARG A 651 0.65 13.68 25.36
CA ARG A 651 0.72 12.26 24.95
C ARG A 651 -0.47 11.42 25.45
N TYR A 652 -1.35 12.03 26.25
CA TYR A 652 -2.53 11.31 26.76
C TYR A 652 -3.37 10.73 25.61
N THR A 653 -3.62 9.42 25.69
CA THR A 653 -4.46 8.72 24.72
C THR A 653 -5.94 8.88 25.12
N MET A 654 -6.67 9.71 24.40
CA MET A 654 -8.08 10.02 24.66
C MET A 654 -8.99 8.86 24.25
N THR A 655 -10.09 8.68 24.98
CA THR A 655 -11.20 7.83 24.51
C THR A 655 -11.90 8.49 23.31
N PRO A 656 -12.69 7.75 22.50
CA PRO A 656 -13.48 8.34 21.40
C PRO A 656 -14.37 9.51 21.87
N ASP A 657 -15.03 9.38 23.03
CA ASP A 657 -15.85 10.46 23.59
C ASP A 657 -15.04 11.69 24.00
N GLU A 658 -13.86 11.48 24.60
CA GLU A 658 -12.94 12.55 24.93
C GLU A 658 -12.40 13.24 23.65
N GLN A 659 -12.11 12.48 22.60
CA GLN A 659 -11.68 13.02 21.30
C GLN A 659 -12.79 13.85 20.66
N VAL A 660 -14.02 13.33 20.60
CA VAL A 660 -15.19 14.04 20.08
C VAL A 660 -15.42 15.35 20.85
N ALA A 661 -15.37 15.29 22.19
CA ALA A 661 -15.53 16.47 23.03
C ALA A 661 -14.42 17.51 22.79
N ALA A 662 -13.16 17.06 22.69
CA ALA A 662 -12.02 17.94 22.46
C ALA A 662 -12.04 18.59 21.06
N ILE A 663 -12.43 17.85 20.02
CA ILE A 663 -12.57 18.38 18.66
C ILE A 663 -13.71 19.40 18.60
N ASN A 664 -14.87 19.10 19.20
CA ASN A 664 -16.00 20.02 19.21
C ASN A 664 -15.69 21.31 19.97
N ALA A 665 -14.98 21.23 21.07
CA ALA A 665 -14.61 22.39 21.88
C ALA A 665 -13.51 23.26 21.22
N LEU A 666 -12.65 22.69 20.39
CA LEU A 666 -11.53 23.43 19.79
C LEU A 666 -12.03 24.47 18.79
N THR A 667 -11.53 25.69 18.93
CA THR A 667 -11.84 26.83 18.06
C THR A 667 -10.71 27.09 17.09
N ILE A 668 -11.02 27.73 15.96
CA ILE A 668 -10.01 28.14 14.97
C ILE A 668 -9.01 29.16 15.55
N ASP A 669 -9.45 29.99 16.51
CA ASP A 669 -8.55 30.96 17.14
C ASP A 669 -7.54 30.29 18.09
N GLU A 670 -7.91 29.18 18.71
CA GLU A 670 -6.96 28.34 19.46
C GLU A 670 -5.95 27.68 18.52
N VAL A 671 -6.36 27.23 17.34
CA VAL A 671 -5.46 26.72 16.29
C VAL A 671 -4.49 27.81 15.83
N ARG A 672 -4.98 28.99 15.51
CA ARG A 672 -4.15 30.16 15.14
C ARG A 672 -3.18 30.54 16.25
N LYS A 673 -3.67 30.53 17.50
CA LYS A 673 -2.82 30.80 18.66
C LYS A 673 -1.75 29.74 18.83
N PHE A 674 -2.11 28.45 18.71
CA PHE A 674 -1.16 27.34 18.80
C PHE A 674 -0.07 27.50 17.73
N TYR A 675 -0.44 27.76 16.50
CA TYR A 675 0.51 28.03 15.41
C TYR A 675 1.45 29.18 15.76
N LYS A 676 0.91 30.32 16.18
CA LYS A 676 1.69 31.52 16.54
C LYS A 676 2.69 31.25 17.68
N ASP A 677 2.27 30.49 18.68
CA ASP A 677 3.07 30.25 19.85
C ASP A 677 4.19 29.21 19.61
N PHE A 678 3.95 28.21 18.74
CA PHE A 678 4.79 27.02 18.66
C PHE A 678 5.52 26.82 17.33
N TYR A 679 5.01 27.33 16.20
CA TYR A 679 5.60 27.02 14.91
C TYR A 679 6.80 27.90 14.60
N GLY A 680 7.85 27.27 14.07
CA GLY A 680 9.11 27.89 13.63
C GLY A 680 10.10 26.83 13.20
N ALA A 681 11.17 27.25 12.55
CA ALA A 681 12.17 26.35 11.99
C ALA A 681 13.45 26.22 12.86
N ASN A 682 13.53 26.93 13.97
CA ASN A 682 14.75 26.99 14.82
C ASN A 682 15.05 25.68 15.59
N ASN A 683 14.20 24.68 15.50
CA ASN A 683 14.43 23.31 15.99
C ASN A 683 14.03 22.30 14.92
N ALA A 684 14.26 22.64 13.65
CA ALA A 684 13.92 21.80 12.52
C ALA A 684 15.10 20.94 12.08
N THR A 685 14.79 19.72 11.67
CA THR A 685 15.71 18.87 10.92
C THR A 685 15.15 18.65 9.53
N MET A 686 16.00 18.59 8.51
CA MET A 686 15.59 18.34 7.14
C MET A 686 16.61 17.44 6.44
N SER A 687 16.11 16.44 5.74
CA SER A 687 16.94 15.60 4.86
C SER A 687 16.43 15.66 3.42
N VAL A 688 17.36 15.61 2.48
CA VAL A 688 17.09 15.57 1.04
C VAL A 688 17.89 14.43 0.43
N VAL A 689 17.19 13.51 -0.23
CA VAL A 689 17.78 12.33 -0.89
C VAL A 689 17.28 12.27 -2.34
N GLY A 690 18.19 12.16 -3.29
CA GLY A 690 17.83 12.03 -4.70
C GLY A 690 18.65 12.93 -5.61
N ASP A 691 18.10 13.23 -6.80
CA ASP A 691 18.77 14.09 -7.79
C ASP A 691 18.39 15.56 -7.58
N PHE A 692 19.29 16.33 -6.99
CA PHE A 692 19.04 17.74 -6.71
C PHE A 692 20.32 18.59 -6.79
N ASP A 693 20.14 19.88 -6.93
CA ASP A 693 21.21 20.87 -6.79
C ASP A 693 21.31 21.32 -5.32
N GLU A 694 22.43 21.01 -4.69
CA GLU A 694 22.67 21.34 -3.29
C GLU A 694 22.64 22.84 -3.01
N ALA A 695 23.21 23.64 -3.89
CA ALA A 695 23.27 25.08 -3.72
C ALA A 695 21.88 25.71 -3.84
N ALA A 696 21.06 25.21 -4.78
CA ALA A 696 19.70 25.64 -4.94
C ALA A 696 18.84 25.27 -3.71
N VAL A 697 18.97 24.05 -3.18
CA VAL A 697 18.28 23.63 -1.96
C VAL A 697 18.67 24.52 -0.78
N ARG A 698 19.95 24.70 -0.54
CA ARG A 698 20.44 25.56 0.55
C ARG A 698 19.93 26.99 0.44
N LYS A 699 19.97 27.56 -0.78
CA LYS A 699 19.47 28.92 -1.04
C LYS A 699 17.98 29.04 -0.66
N VAL A 700 17.14 28.08 -1.11
CA VAL A 700 15.70 28.14 -0.82
C VAL A 700 15.45 27.92 0.66
N VAL A 701 16.07 26.90 1.29
CA VAL A 701 15.90 26.62 2.73
C VAL A 701 16.32 27.84 3.56
N THR A 702 17.44 28.47 3.23
CA THR A 702 17.88 29.68 3.92
C THR A 702 16.89 30.83 3.72
N GLY A 703 16.44 31.07 2.47
CA GLY A 703 15.50 32.15 2.15
C GLY A 703 14.15 31.97 2.82
N GLU A 704 13.66 30.73 2.86
CA GLU A 704 12.33 30.46 3.41
C GLU A 704 12.30 30.37 4.94
N PHE A 705 13.30 29.80 5.58
CA PHE A 705 13.18 29.39 6.98
C PHE A 705 14.12 30.08 7.97
N SER A 706 15.18 30.78 7.51
CA SER A 706 16.20 31.33 8.40
C SER A 706 15.70 32.33 9.44
N THR A 707 14.65 33.08 9.11
CA THR A 707 14.04 34.08 10.00
C THR A 707 12.79 33.62 10.71
N TRP A 708 12.28 32.44 10.36
CA TRP A 708 11.03 31.91 10.93
C TRP A 708 11.32 31.12 12.21
N LYS A 709 11.00 31.72 13.36
CA LYS A 709 11.31 31.18 14.67
C LYS A 709 10.08 30.98 15.53
N SER A 710 10.04 29.86 16.24
CA SER A 710 9.06 29.62 17.29
C SER A 710 9.23 30.61 18.43
N ALA A 711 8.13 31.10 18.96
CA ALA A 711 8.13 31.95 20.15
C ALA A 711 8.39 31.15 21.44
N THR A 712 8.02 29.86 21.46
CA THR A 712 8.18 28.97 22.62
C THR A 712 9.42 28.10 22.45
N PRO A 713 10.30 28.03 23.46
CA PRO A 713 11.44 27.11 23.42
C PRO A 713 10.99 25.64 23.30
N PHE A 714 11.79 24.85 22.62
CA PHE A 714 11.60 23.40 22.53
C PHE A 714 12.37 22.68 23.64
N SER A 715 11.69 21.71 24.25
CA SER A 715 12.33 20.65 25.04
C SER A 715 11.70 19.31 24.72
N ARG A 716 12.54 18.29 24.67
CA ARG A 716 12.13 16.94 24.38
C ARG A 716 11.12 16.42 25.42
N LEU A 717 10.10 15.71 24.96
CA LEU A 717 9.22 14.94 25.84
C LEU A 717 9.94 13.66 26.27
N VAL A 718 10.34 13.58 27.52
CA VAL A 718 11.00 12.40 28.08
C VAL A 718 9.98 11.29 28.33
N SER A 719 10.28 10.08 27.90
CA SER A 719 9.46 8.88 28.14
C SER A 719 10.08 8.04 29.25
N ASP A 720 9.48 8.09 30.43
CA ASP A 720 9.93 7.29 31.57
C ASP A 720 9.48 5.83 31.40
N TYR A 721 10.33 4.89 31.81
CA TYR A 721 9.95 3.50 31.86
C TYR A 721 8.79 3.30 32.85
N LYS A 722 7.75 2.63 32.38
CA LYS A 722 6.59 2.25 33.19
C LYS A 722 6.43 0.74 33.11
N PRO A 723 6.57 0.02 34.25
CA PRO A 723 6.38 -1.42 34.23
C PRO A 723 4.91 -1.76 33.97
N THR A 724 4.70 -2.76 33.10
CA THR A 724 3.35 -3.26 32.82
C THR A 724 2.78 -4.04 34.02
N THR A 725 1.50 -3.86 34.29
CA THR A 725 0.76 -4.73 35.25
C THR A 725 0.13 -5.87 34.44
N PRO A 726 0.53 -7.13 34.67
CA PRO A 726 -0.01 -8.26 33.95
C PRO A 726 -1.53 -8.39 34.09
N GLY A 727 -2.19 -8.80 33.04
CA GLY A 727 -3.63 -9.03 33.06
C GLY A 727 -4.21 -9.31 31.69
N THR A 728 -5.43 -9.79 31.66
CA THR A 728 -6.22 -9.97 30.45
C THR A 728 -7.50 -9.16 30.55
N GLN A 729 -7.82 -8.40 29.52
CA GLN A 729 -9.04 -7.62 29.41
C GLN A 729 -9.72 -7.95 28.09
N ALA A 730 -11.04 -8.23 28.16
CA ALA A 730 -11.87 -8.45 26.99
C ALA A 730 -12.83 -7.26 26.83
N ILE A 731 -13.00 -6.81 25.60
CA ILE A 731 -13.88 -5.71 25.19
C ILE A 731 -14.90 -6.28 24.22
N GLU A 732 -16.17 -6.14 24.54
CA GLU A 732 -17.25 -6.57 23.64
C GLU A 732 -17.39 -5.62 22.47
N ALA A 733 -17.33 -6.20 21.26
CA ALA A 733 -17.60 -5.55 19.99
C ALA A 733 -18.70 -6.33 19.27
N PRO A 734 -19.99 -6.02 19.56
CA PRO A 734 -21.10 -6.80 19.04
C PRO A 734 -21.16 -6.86 17.52
N ASP A 735 -21.56 -8.01 16.99
CA ASP A 735 -21.79 -8.27 15.56
C ASP A 735 -20.55 -8.20 14.66
N LYS A 736 -19.34 -8.24 15.26
CA LYS A 736 -18.08 -8.30 14.52
C LYS A 736 -17.65 -9.75 14.32
N ALA A 737 -17.39 -10.10 13.07
CA ALA A 737 -16.99 -11.45 12.67
C ALA A 737 -15.58 -11.81 13.16
N ASN A 738 -14.69 -10.83 13.23
CA ASN A 738 -13.31 -10.98 13.71
C ASN A 738 -13.06 -10.19 14.99
N SER A 739 -12.14 -10.72 15.76
CA SER A 739 -11.58 -10.13 16.97
C SER A 739 -10.14 -9.69 16.75
N MET A 740 -9.68 -8.76 17.59
CA MET A 740 -8.28 -8.34 17.69
C MET A 740 -7.71 -8.72 19.06
N LEU A 741 -6.52 -9.30 19.04
CA LEU A 741 -5.68 -9.47 20.23
C LEU A 741 -4.46 -8.58 20.11
N LEU A 742 -4.14 -7.85 21.18
CA LEU A 742 -2.86 -7.21 21.42
C LEU A 742 -2.32 -7.70 22.75
N ALA A 743 -1.11 -8.21 22.74
CA ALA A 743 -0.44 -8.64 23.96
C ALA A 743 0.99 -8.12 23.99
N GLY A 744 1.44 -7.63 25.15
CA GLY A 744 2.79 -7.10 25.22
C GLY A 744 3.24 -6.73 26.62
N LEU A 745 4.44 -6.22 26.70
CA LEU A 745 5.09 -5.75 27.94
C LEU A 745 6.10 -4.65 27.63
N THR A 746 6.41 -3.85 28.63
CA THR A 746 7.46 -2.82 28.57
C THR A 746 8.79 -3.37 29.09
N ILE A 747 9.89 -2.87 28.55
CA ILE A 747 11.26 -3.27 28.90
C ILE A 747 12.07 -1.99 29.16
N PRO A 748 12.86 -1.91 30.27
CA PRO A 748 13.72 -0.76 30.54
C PRO A 748 14.99 -0.80 29.69
N MET A 749 14.85 -0.48 28.39
CA MET A 749 15.88 -0.66 27.37
C MET A 749 15.85 0.46 26.35
N ARG A 750 17.02 0.83 25.84
CA ARG A 750 17.21 1.66 24.65
C ARG A 750 17.68 0.82 23.46
N ASP A 751 17.65 1.41 22.28
CA ASP A 751 18.10 0.75 21.04
C ASP A 751 19.64 0.58 20.92
N ASP A 752 20.41 1.14 21.84
CA ASP A 752 21.87 0.98 21.95
C ASP A 752 22.31 0.08 23.14
N ASP A 753 21.38 -0.41 23.96
CA ASP A 753 21.67 -1.31 25.05
C ASP A 753 22.19 -2.67 24.54
N ALA A 754 23.01 -3.34 25.37
CA ALA A 754 23.71 -4.56 25.00
C ALA A 754 22.80 -5.72 24.52
N ASP A 755 21.64 -5.89 25.18
CA ASP A 755 20.68 -6.96 24.86
C ASP A 755 19.73 -6.60 23.69
N TYR A 756 19.71 -5.35 23.23
CA TYR A 756 18.75 -4.89 22.24
C TYR A 756 18.83 -5.68 20.92
N VAL A 757 20.04 -5.85 20.39
CA VAL A 757 20.24 -6.55 19.10
C VAL A 757 19.82 -8.01 19.20
N SER A 758 20.08 -8.64 20.33
CA SER A 758 19.64 -10.02 20.61
C SER A 758 18.11 -10.13 20.62
N LEU A 759 17.43 -9.19 21.29
CA LEU A 759 15.96 -9.14 21.30
C LEU A 759 15.37 -8.79 19.92
N LEU A 760 16.04 -7.94 19.18
CA LEU A 760 15.60 -7.55 17.84
C LEU A 760 15.54 -8.77 16.90
N LEU A 761 16.60 -9.59 16.87
CA LEU A 761 16.62 -10.84 16.10
C LEU A 761 15.68 -11.89 16.72
N GLY A 762 15.63 -12.01 18.04
CA GLY A 762 14.66 -12.87 18.73
C GLY A 762 13.21 -12.54 18.33
N ASN A 763 12.87 -11.25 18.31
CA ASN A 763 11.55 -10.81 17.83
C ASN A 763 11.33 -11.12 16.33
N TYR A 764 12.36 -10.95 15.50
CA TYR A 764 12.25 -11.28 14.08
C TYR A 764 11.94 -12.77 13.87
N MET A 765 12.60 -13.67 14.58
CA MET A 765 12.31 -15.11 14.53
C MET A 765 10.97 -15.47 15.16
N LEU A 766 10.55 -14.75 16.20
CA LEU A 766 9.29 -15.04 16.89
C LEU A 766 8.07 -14.68 16.05
N GLY A 767 7.99 -13.43 15.57
CA GLY A 767 6.80 -12.93 14.91
C GLY A 767 7.04 -11.79 13.90
N GLY A 768 8.28 -11.25 13.82
CA GLY A 768 8.63 -10.16 12.91
C GLY A 768 9.04 -10.62 11.51
N GLY A 769 9.36 -11.91 11.33
CA GLY A 769 9.90 -12.49 10.10
C GLY A 769 8.84 -13.10 9.17
N PHE A 770 7.72 -12.39 8.93
CA PHE A 770 6.68 -12.82 8.01
C PHE A 770 6.14 -14.24 8.29
N LEU A 771 5.77 -15.01 7.25
CA LEU A 771 5.11 -16.32 7.38
C LEU A 771 5.99 -17.44 8.00
N ASN A 772 7.30 -17.25 8.02
CA ASN A 772 8.23 -18.23 8.61
C ASN A 772 8.51 -17.98 10.10
N SER A 773 7.95 -16.96 10.70
CA SER A 773 8.08 -16.72 12.14
C SER A 773 7.37 -17.82 12.95
N ARG A 774 7.83 -18.06 14.18
CA ARG A 774 7.25 -19.09 15.05
C ARG A 774 5.76 -18.88 15.31
N LEU A 775 5.34 -17.64 15.57
CA LEU A 775 3.93 -17.32 15.77
C LEU A 775 3.10 -17.57 14.51
N ALA A 776 3.58 -17.15 13.35
CA ALA A 776 2.88 -17.43 12.08
C ALA A 776 2.82 -18.93 11.80
N THR A 777 3.92 -19.66 11.98
CA THR A 777 3.98 -21.11 11.80
C THR A 777 2.99 -21.84 12.74
N ARG A 778 2.95 -21.44 14.02
CA ARG A 778 2.09 -22.09 15.02
C ARG A 778 0.62 -21.70 14.83
N ILE A 779 0.33 -20.40 14.85
CA ILE A 779 -1.05 -19.88 14.99
C ILE A 779 -1.75 -19.83 13.63
N ARG A 780 -1.05 -19.37 12.57
CA ARG A 780 -1.61 -19.35 11.23
C ARG A 780 -1.47 -20.70 10.53
N GLY A 781 -0.25 -21.23 10.47
CA GLY A 781 0.05 -22.41 9.64
C GLY A 781 -0.48 -23.71 10.19
N LYS A 782 -0.24 -24.02 11.49
CA LYS A 782 -0.62 -25.31 12.07
C LYS A 782 -2.04 -25.33 12.62
N GLU A 783 -2.49 -24.26 13.23
CA GLU A 783 -3.79 -24.22 13.90
C GLU A 783 -4.88 -23.50 13.12
N GLY A 784 -4.54 -22.70 12.13
CA GLY A 784 -5.50 -21.94 11.33
C GLY A 784 -6.36 -20.97 12.13
N ILE A 785 -5.87 -20.50 13.28
CA ILE A 785 -6.63 -19.64 14.21
C ILE A 785 -6.71 -18.20 13.71
N SER A 786 -5.65 -17.72 13.07
CA SER A 786 -5.50 -16.33 12.66
C SER A 786 -4.89 -16.26 11.27
N TYR A 787 -5.35 -15.33 10.44
CA TYR A 787 -4.68 -15.04 9.18
C TYR A 787 -3.56 -14.00 9.33
N GLY A 788 -3.65 -13.12 10.33
CA GLY A 788 -2.66 -12.08 10.61
C GLY A 788 -2.16 -12.16 12.05
N VAL A 789 -0.96 -12.69 12.25
CA VAL A 789 -0.30 -12.77 13.55
C VAL A 789 1.16 -12.33 13.42
N GLY A 790 1.65 -11.57 14.39
CA GLY A 790 3.04 -11.12 14.39
C GLY A 790 3.48 -10.55 15.73
N SER A 791 4.75 -10.11 15.77
CA SER A 791 5.32 -9.40 16.92
C SER A 791 6.21 -8.25 16.48
N GLN A 792 6.32 -7.25 17.35
CA GLN A 792 7.15 -6.08 17.16
C GLN A 792 7.92 -5.75 18.43
N LEU A 793 9.17 -5.36 18.27
CA LEU A 793 9.99 -4.76 19.32
C LEU A 793 10.31 -3.32 18.91
N SER A 794 9.97 -2.37 19.76
CA SER A 794 10.29 -0.94 19.58
C SER A 794 11.03 -0.43 20.79
N ALA A 795 12.25 0.08 20.63
CA ALA A 795 13.03 0.68 21.70
C ALA A 795 13.25 2.17 21.43
N ASN A 796 13.11 2.97 22.46
CA ASN A 796 13.35 4.41 22.38
C ASN A 796 14.87 4.67 22.25
N PRO A 797 15.31 5.52 21.31
CA PRO A 797 16.73 5.80 21.12
C PRO A 797 17.34 6.71 22.20
N LEU A 798 16.52 7.44 22.95
CA LEU A 798 16.96 8.42 23.92
C LEU A 798 16.59 8.09 25.37
N ASP A 799 15.48 7.38 25.56
CA ASP A 799 14.95 7.04 26.88
C ASP A 799 14.98 5.52 27.09
N LYS A 800 15.19 5.12 28.34
CA LYS A 800 15.35 3.71 28.70
C LYS A 800 14.01 2.99 28.77
N THR A 801 13.29 2.96 27.65
CA THR A 801 11.97 2.31 27.51
C THR A 801 11.85 1.65 26.16
N ALA A 802 11.34 0.43 26.14
CA ALA A 802 11.04 -0.34 24.94
C ALA A 802 9.72 -1.09 25.14
N ASN A 803 9.06 -1.41 24.05
CA ASN A 803 7.82 -2.17 24.02
C ASN A 803 7.99 -3.41 23.16
N PHE A 804 7.64 -4.55 23.71
CA PHE A 804 7.43 -5.78 22.96
C PHE A 804 5.92 -5.99 22.84
N THR A 805 5.42 -6.13 21.62
CA THR A 805 3.99 -6.28 21.33
C THR A 805 3.77 -7.44 20.36
N THR A 806 2.78 -8.27 20.62
CA THR A 806 2.26 -9.27 19.67
C THR A 806 0.82 -8.92 19.32
N TYR A 807 0.41 -9.27 18.11
CA TYR A 807 -0.96 -9.06 17.64
C TYR A 807 -1.48 -10.28 16.89
N ALA A 808 -2.80 -10.44 16.92
CA ALA A 808 -3.47 -11.44 16.09
C ALA A 808 -4.90 -10.99 15.77
N ILE A 809 -5.31 -11.22 14.50
CA ILE A 809 -6.69 -11.06 14.04
C ILE A 809 -7.29 -12.47 13.93
N TYR A 810 -8.40 -12.72 14.59
CA TYR A 810 -8.92 -14.08 14.77
C TYR A 810 -10.44 -14.11 14.95
N ASN A 811 -11.05 -15.27 14.70
CA ASN A 811 -12.46 -15.48 15.00
C ASN A 811 -12.68 -15.58 16.52
N PRO A 812 -13.64 -14.84 17.13
CA PRO A 812 -13.87 -14.82 18.57
C PRO A 812 -14.07 -16.18 19.23
N GLU A 813 -14.57 -17.19 18.48
CA GLU A 813 -14.69 -18.58 18.96
C GLU A 813 -13.33 -19.21 19.33
N ASN A 814 -12.20 -18.65 18.83
CA ASN A 814 -10.85 -19.15 19.05
C ASN A 814 -10.07 -18.37 20.12
N ALA A 815 -10.70 -17.49 20.89
CA ALA A 815 -10.02 -16.59 21.82
C ALA A 815 -9.09 -17.34 22.81
N ASP A 816 -9.60 -18.36 23.49
CA ASP A 816 -8.83 -19.14 24.47
C ASP A 816 -7.70 -19.93 23.82
N ARG A 817 -7.98 -20.52 22.63
CA ARG A 817 -6.98 -21.27 21.85
C ARG A 817 -5.83 -20.39 21.44
N LEU A 818 -6.13 -19.16 20.99
CA LEU A 818 -5.14 -18.18 20.59
C LEU A 818 -4.25 -17.76 21.74
N VAL A 819 -4.84 -17.37 22.88
CA VAL A 819 -4.07 -16.97 24.07
C VAL A 819 -3.19 -18.13 24.56
N LYS A 820 -3.72 -19.34 24.57
CA LYS A 820 -2.96 -20.53 24.93
C LYS A 820 -1.78 -20.75 23.96
N ALA A 821 -2.03 -20.76 22.66
CA ALA A 821 -0.99 -20.95 21.64
C ALA A 821 0.10 -19.89 21.71
N LEU A 822 -0.28 -18.61 21.93
CA LEU A 822 0.66 -17.51 22.12
C LEU A 822 1.55 -17.74 23.34
N ARG A 823 0.96 -18.05 24.51
CA ARG A 823 1.71 -18.28 25.74
C ARG A 823 2.62 -19.50 25.64
N GLU A 824 2.13 -20.58 25.07
CA GLU A 824 2.92 -21.80 24.85
C GLU A 824 4.11 -21.54 23.95
N GLU A 825 3.94 -20.80 22.85
CA GLU A 825 5.04 -20.53 21.93
C GLU A 825 6.09 -19.59 22.56
N LEU A 826 5.66 -18.59 23.30
CA LEU A 826 6.59 -17.73 24.06
C LEU A 826 7.34 -18.50 25.13
N GLU A 827 6.67 -19.41 25.88
CA GLU A 827 7.31 -20.24 26.89
C GLU A 827 8.26 -21.26 26.26
N LYS A 828 7.91 -21.80 25.11
CA LYS A 828 8.78 -22.68 24.33
C LYS A 828 10.07 -21.97 23.94
N VAL A 829 9.99 -20.71 23.46
CA VAL A 829 11.18 -19.90 23.19
C VAL A 829 12.02 -19.67 24.45
N ARG A 830 11.40 -19.46 25.60
CA ARG A 830 12.12 -19.27 26.87
C ARG A 830 12.83 -20.51 27.37
N THR A 831 12.28 -21.68 27.13
CA THR A 831 12.78 -22.97 27.64
C THR A 831 13.72 -23.68 26.66
N GLU A 832 13.35 -23.74 25.38
CA GLU A 832 14.09 -24.43 24.33
C GLU A 832 15.03 -23.48 23.56
N GLY A 833 14.70 -22.20 23.48
CA GLY A 833 15.43 -21.19 22.72
C GLY A 833 15.14 -21.24 21.21
N PHE A 834 15.82 -20.37 20.49
CA PHE A 834 15.93 -20.41 19.02
C PHE A 834 17.12 -21.28 18.63
N THR A 835 17.02 -21.98 17.50
CA THR A 835 18.10 -22.84 17.02
C THR A 835 19.18 -22.04 16.28
N ALA A 836 20.31 -22.67 16.02
CA ALA A 836 21.40 -22.07 15.25
C ALA A 836 20.98 -21.79 13.79
N GLU A 837 20.16 -22.68 13.22
CA GLU A 837 19.62 -22.58 11.86
C GLU A 837 18.63 -21.41 11.76
N GLU A 838 17.70 -21.26 12.72
CA GLU A 838 16.78 -20.13 12.77
C GLU A 838 17.56 -18.80 12.85
N LEU A 839 18.58 -18.75 13.70
CA LEU A 839 19.38 -17.53 13.85
C LEU A 839 20.18 -17.22 12.58
N ALA A 840 20.76 -18.22 11.92
CA ALA A 840 21.52 -18.04 10.69
C ALA A 840 20.62 -17.48 9.58
N ALA A 841 19.43 -18.06 9.39
CA ALA A 841 18.43 -17.57 8.44
C ALA A 841 17.96 -16.16 8.80
N ALA A 842 17.68 -15.88 10.09
CA ALA A 842 17.25 -14.57 10.54
C ALA A 842 18.31 -13.49 10.33
N LYS A 843 19.59 -13.76 10.60
CA LYS A 843 20.68 -12.83 10.32
C LYS A 843 20.70 -12.44 8.85
N THR A 844 20.73 -13.44 7.97
CA THR A 844 20.78 -13.22 6.52
C THR A 844 19.57 -12.42 6.07
N GLY A 845 18.35 -12.86 6.39
CA GLY A 845 17.13 -12.21 5.96
C GLY A 845 16.98 -10.81 6.52
N TYR A 846 17.29 -10.60 7.80
CA TYR A 846 17.17 -9.29 8.44
C TYR A 846 18.19 -8.28 7.89
N LEU A 847 19.46 -8.68 7.71
CA LEU A 847 20.49 -7.81 7.12
C LEU A 847 20.15 -7.44 5.68
N GLN A 848 19.68 -8.38 4.87
CA GLN A 848 19.21 -8.08 3.52
C GLN A 848 18.01 -7.13 3.53
N SER A 849 17.02 -7.35 4.40
CA SER A 849 15.88 -6.44 4.55
C SER A 849 16.33 -5.03 4.95
N ARG A 850 17.35 -4.88 5.79
CA ARG A 850 17.96 -3.59 6.14
C ARG A 850 18.60 -2.92 4.93
N GLN A 851 19.31 -3.68 4.09
CA GLN A 851 19.89 -3.16 2.84
C GLN A 851 18.80 -2.67 1.89
N VAL A 852 17.74 -3.48 1.69
CA VAL A 852 16.58 -3.08 0.87
C VAL A 852 15.94 -1.80 1.42
N THR A 853 15.81 -1.67 2.74
CA THR A 853 15.24 -0.47 3.37
C THR A 853 16.12 0.76 3.13
N ARG A 854 17.44 0.64 3.26
CA ARG A 854 18.39 1.73 2.96
C ARG A 854 18.46 2.09 1.48
N ALA A 855 18.10 1.17 0.60
CA ALA A 855 18.00 1.42 -0.83
C ALA A 855 16.78 2.26 -1.23
N GLN A 856 15.75 2.31 -0.38
CA GLN A 856 14.54 3.08 -0.63
C GLN A 856 14.74 4.55 -0.21
N ASP A 857 14.75 5.47 -1.18
CA ASP A 857 15.03 6.89 -0.95
C ASP A 857 14.10 7.56 0.08
N PRO A 858 12.77 7.27 0.09
CA PRO A 858 11.90 7.82 1.13
C PRO A 858 12.26 7.33 2.55
N SER A 859 12.66 6.07 2.69
CA SER A 859 13.09 5.48 3.97
C SER A 859 14.43 6.05 4.40
N LEU A 860 15.36 6.18 3.46
CA LEU A 860 16.68 6.74 3.71
C LEU A 860 16.58 8.23 4.13
N ALA A 861 15.72 9.00 3.45
CA ALA A 861 15.44 10.38 3.85
C ALA A 861 14.89 10.43 5.29
N GLY A 862 13.94 9.56 5.64
CA GLY A 862 13.42 9.44 7.00
C GLY A 862 14.52 9.13 8.04
N THR A 863 15.39 8.17 7.73
CA THR A 863 16.51 7.78 8.60
C THR A 863 17.48 8.93 8.81
N LEU A 864 17.92 9.59 7.74
CA LEU A 864 18.85 10.72 7.81
C LEU A 864 18.25 11.90 8.60
N ASN A 865 16.97 12.21 8.38
CA ASN A 865 16.28 13.24 9.15
C ASN A 865 16.20 12.93 10.65
N ASN A 866 15.90 11.68 10.99
CA ASN A 866 15.87 11.25 12.39
C ASN A 866 17.27 11.25 13.03
N TYR A 867 18.30 10.88 12.27
CA TYR A 867 19.68 10.86 12.75
C TYR A 867 20.25 12.26 13.04
N LEU A 868 19.82 13.29 12.32
CA LEU A 868 20.12 14.66 12.71
C LEU A 868 19.66 14.93 14.15
N TYR A 869 18.40 14.62 14.45
CA TYR A 869 17.83 14.83 15.79
C TYR A 869 18.49 13.97 16.87
N LEU A 870 18.90 12.75 16.54
CA LEU A 870 19.55 11.83 17.47
C LEU A 870 21.06 12.05 17.59
N ASN A 871 21.61 12.99 16.83
CA ASN A 871 23.06 13.18 16.71
C ASN A 871 23.77 11.85 16.35
N ARG A 872 23.19 11.10 15.39
CA ARG A 872 23.71 9.82 14.89
C ARG A 872 24.16 9.94 13.45
N THR A 873 25.05 9.03 13.06
CA THR A 873 25.50 8.84 11.68
C THR A 873 25.18 7.43 11.23
N MET A 874 25.42 7.11 9.96
CA MET A 874 25.26 5.75 9.45
C MET A 874 26.27 4.75 10.07
N GLU A 875 27.21 5.23 10.85
CA GLU A 875 28.06 4.37 11.67
C GLU A 875 27.26 3.59 12.71
N PHE A 876 26.15 4.17 13.22
CA PHE A 876 25.22 3.44 14.07
C PHE A 876 24.64 2.22 13.35
N ASP A 877 24.21 2.38 12.09
CA ASP A 877 23.73 1.26 11.25
C ASP A 877 24.82 0.23 10.97
N ALA A 878 26.02 0.69 10.62
CA ALA A 878 27.15 -0.20 10.37
C ALA A 878 27.51 -1.04 11.63
N ASN A 879 27.50 -0.40 12.79
CA ASN A 879 27.74 -1.09 14.05
C ASN A 879 26.62 -2.05 14.43
N LEU A 880 25.36 -1.69 14.14
CA LEU A 880 24.22 -2.56 14.36
C LEU A 880 24.29 -3.80 13.44
N ASP A 881 24.61 -3.61 12.16
CA ASP A 881 24.79 -4.71 11.21
C ASP A 881 25.90 -5.68 11.68
N LYS A 882 27.07 -5.15 12.09
CA LYS A 882 28.16 -5.97 12.67
C LYS A 882 27.75 -6.73 13.92
N LYS A 883 26.99 -6.09 14.81
CA LYS A 883 26.47 -6.75 16.02
C LYS A 883 25.52 -7.89 15.67
N ILE A 884 24.66 -7.70 14.67
CA ILE A 884 23.75 -8.73 14.15
C ILE A 884 24.56 -9.92 13.60
N GLU A 885 25.57 -9.66 12.77
CA GLU A 885 26.45 -10.68 12.22
C GLU A 885 27.15 -11.51 13.31
N ALA A 886 27.57 -10.87 14.38
CA ALA A 886 28.31 -11.49 15.47
C ALA A 886 27.43 -12.24 16.48
N LEU A 887 26.10 -12.11 16.47
CA LEU A 887 25.21 -12.74 17.44
C LEU A 887 25.37 -14.28 17.48
N THR A 888 25.25 -14.82 18.66
CA THR A 888 25.17 -16.27 18.88
C THR A 888 23.79 -16.68 19.36
N PRO A 889 23.36 -17.94 19.15
CA PRO A 889 22.08 -18.43 19.68
C PRO A 889 21.98 -18.24 21.19
N GLU A 890 23.07 -18.45 21.90
CA GLU A 890 23.13 -18.28 23.36
C GLU A 890 22.83 -16.86 23.80
N GLN A 891 23.39 -15.86 23.12
CA GLN A 891 23.14 -14.44 23.40
C GLN A 891 21.67 -14.09 23.19
N VAL A 892 21.08 -14.53 22.07
CA VAL A 892 19.67 -14.26 21.74
C VAL A 892 18.75 -14.94 22.75
N ASN A 893 19.01 -16.21 23.05
CA ASN A 893 18.19 -16.99 23.99
C ASN A 893 18.28 -16.45 25.43
N THR A 894 19.47 -16.02 25.86
CA THR A 894 19.67 -15.42 27.17
C THR A 894 18.92 -14.09 27.29
N ALA A 895 19.05 -13.22 26.29
CA ALA A 895 18.37 -11.94 26.30
C ALA A 895 16.84 -12.12 26.22
N PHE A 896 16.35 -13.02 25.38
CA PHE A 896 14.92 -13.30 25.26
C PHE A 896 14.35 -13.83 26.58
N LYS A 897 14.99 -14.81 27.18
CA LYS A 897 14.59 -15.36 28.49
C LYS A 897 14.58 -14.32 29.61
N LYS A 898 15.55 -13.40 29.59
CA LYS A 898 15.69 -12.33 30.59
C LYS A 898 14.56 -11.29 30.50
N HIS A 899 14.17 -10.91 29.29
CA HIS A 899 13.30 -9.74 29.06
C HIS A 899 11.86 -10.09 28.68
N ILE A 900 11.62 -11.23 28.02
CA ILE A 900 10.29 -11.62 27.55
C ILE A 900 9.72 -12.71 28.47
N ASP A 901 8.86 -12.29 29.37
CA ASP A 901 8.18 -13.20 30.30
C ASP A 901 6.69 -13.26 29.98
N PRO A 902 6.15 -14.40 29.49
CA PRO A 902 4.73 -14.54 29.17
C PRO A 902 3.79 -14.29 30.36
N ALA A 903 4.28 -14.45 31.58
CA ALA A 903 3.51 -14.18 32.79
C ALA A 903 3.31 -12.67 33.03
N LYS A 904 4.15 -11.83 32.44
CA LYS A 904 4.11 -10.36 32.57
C LYS A 904 3.32 -9.66 31.47
N LEU A 905 2.73 -10.41 30.54
CA LEU A 905 1.98 -9.83 29.44
C LEU A 905 0.68 -9.17 29.90
N ILE A 906 0.45 -7.97 29.38
CA ILE A 906 -0.90 -7.41 29.24
C ILE A 906 -1.49 -8.04 27.98
N ILE A 907 -2.71 -8.53 28.06
CA ILE A 907 -3.46 -9.07 26.92
C ILE A 907 -4.77 -8.30 26.82
N ILE A 908 -4.98 -7.63 25.71
CA ILE A 908 -6.20 -6.92 25.38
C ILE A 908 -6.84 -7.63 24.18
N GLN A 909 -8.11 -7.97 24.33
CA GLN A 909 -8.90 -8.61 23.28
C GLN A 909 -10.15 -7.76 23.01
N ALA A 910 -10.54 -7.58 21.76
CA ALA A 910 -11.81 -6.97 21.39
C ALA A 910 -12.52 -7.83 20.35
N GLY A 911 -13.80 -8.11 20.53
CA GLY A 911 -14.58 -8.96 19.63
C GLY A 911 -15.95 -9.27 20.17
N ASP A 912 -16.78 -10.01 19.41
CA ASP A 912 -18.10 -10.46 19.83
C ASP A 912 -18.00 -11.81 20.58
N PHE A 913 -17.55 -11.75 21.83
CA PHE A 913 -17.34 -12.93 22.66
C PHE A 913 -18.67 -13.49 23.19
N ALA A 914 -19.68 -12.66 23.39
CA ALA A 914 -21.00 -13.09 23.83
C ALA A 914 -21.68 -13.98 22.77
N LYS A 915 -21.62 -13.62 21.50
CA LYS A 915 -22.12 -14.41 20.39
C LYS A 915 -21.31 -15.70 20.18
N ALA A 916 -20.00 -15.61 20.33
CA ALA A 916 -19.11 -16.77 20.23
C ALA A 916 -19.42 -17.81 21.32
N ALA A 917 -19.60 -17.37 22.58
CA ALA A 917 -19.95 -18.26 23.69
C ALA A 917 -21.27 -18.99 23.47
N LYS A 918 -22.29 -18.31 22.93
CA LYS A 918 -23.57 -18.96 22.56
C LYS A 918 -23.39 -20.02 21.50
N LYS A 919 -22.64 -19.71 20.42
CA LYS A 919 -22.36 -20.68 19.35
C LYS A 919 -21.61 -21.92 19.85
N VAL A 920 -20.70 -21.76 20.79
CA VAL A 920 -19.95 -22.88 21.39
C VAL A 920 -20.90 -23.72 22.27
N ALA A 921 -21.74 -23.09 23.07
CA ALA A 921 -22.75 -23.79 23.88
C ALA A 921 -23.74 -24.59 23.03
N ASP A 922 -24.22 -24.04 21.93
CA ASP A 922 -25.14 -24.69 21.01
C ASP A 922 -24.52 -25.90 20.26
N LYS A 923 -23.20 -25.90 20.09
CA LYS A 923 -22.43 -27.00 19.47
C LYS A 923 -22.04 -28.10 20.45
N THR A 924 -22.18 -27.88 21.77
CA THR A 924 -21.86 -28.91 22.76
C THR A 924 -23.10 -29.78 22.96
N PRO A 925 -23.05 -31.09 22.66
CA PRO A 925 -24.19 -31.96 22.90
C PRO A 925 -24.55 -31.97 24.38
N ALA A 926 -25.83 -31.76 24.70
CA ALA A 926 -26.31 -31.89 26.06
C ALA A 926 -25.90 -33.27 26.60
N THR A 927 -25.05 -33.28 27.61
CA THR A 927 -24.67 -34.53 28.31
C THR A 927 -25.96 -35.16 28.80
N GLN A 928 -26.33 -36.32 28.26
CA GLN A 928 -27.48 -37.09 28.73
C GLN A 928 -27.29 -37.33 30.23
N ALA A 929 -28.23 -36.81 31.02
CA ALA A 929 -28.30 -37.16 32.40
C ALA A 929 -28.46 -38.71 32.51
N PRO A 930 -27.79 -39.36 33.49
CA PRO A 930 -27.90 -40.80 33.63
C PRO A 930 -29.38 -41.16 33.87
N ALA A 931 -29.93 -42.00 33.02
CA ALA A 931 -31.27 -42.55 33.16
C ALA A 931 -31.42 -43.18 34.54
N ALA A 932 -32.34 -42.66 35.31
CA ALA A 932 -32.71 -43.22 36.60
C ALA A 932 -33.16 -44.70 36.43
N ALA A 933 -32.49 -45.58 37.12
CA ALA A 933 -32.80 -47.00 37.11
C ALA A 933 -34.24 -47.22 37.59
N GLY A 934 -35.12 -47.57 36.67
CA GLY A 934 -36.48 -47.98 36.96
C GLY A 934 -36.49 -49.29 37.68
N SER A 935 -36.94 -49.29 38.92
CA SER A 935 -37.24 -50.51 39.75
C SER A 935 -38.31 -51.29 39.05
N GLY A 936 -37.96 -52.51 38.63
CA GLY A 936 -38.94 -53.50 38.20
C GLY A 936 -39.94 -53.90 39.27
N LYS A 937 -41.16 -53.92 38.95
CA LYS A 937 -42.15 -54.75 39.65
C LYS A 937 -42.72 -55.72 38.61
N LYS A 938 -42.56 -57.04 39.01
CA LYS A 938 -43.28 -58.15 38.41
C LYS A 938 -44.78 -57.95 38.61
N ASN A 939 -45.58 -58.08 37.60
CA ASN A 939 -46.60 -59.13 37.53
C ASN A 939 -47.03 -59.28 36.06
#